data_e4ed25a124d801d0fc7e5cdc63dd18e2
#
_entry.id   e4ed25a124d801d0fc7e5cdc63dd18e2
#
_cell.length_a   1.000
_cell.length_b   1.000
_cell.length_c   1.000
_cell.angle_alpha   90.00
_cell.angle_beta   90.00
_cell.angle_gamma   90.00
#
_symmetry.space_group_name_H-M   'P 1'
#
loop_
_entity.id
_entity.type
_entity.pdbx_description
1 polymer ?
#
loop_
_entity_poly.entity_id
_entity_poly.type
_entity_poly.pdbx_seq_one_letter_code
_entity_poly.pdbx_strand_id
1 'polypeptide(L)'
;MLVEVAVPLPVHGHFSWNAPRSLAPGTPVVVPYGRRELVGWVVGPGGPLPAGVTARDIRDVLSDVPVFDADQLSFYRWMSDYYLAPLGEVIASATPAETVATTRRTYQPTAEGIERLAADPPSGARGSLLREVVQRPGLTRSALERRLHGEVGDVPGALGALQAGGLVRGEDVVVRGVRDEEVWAVATGQNFERVRTARALDILAALPARVAGLPAGVLATLVKHGAARKESRQRMGSQSATGSPSQPPTLTAAQREAVDTAAAPGVHLLHGVTGSGKTEVYLALTSLVCAGGGQALILVPEIALTPQLCSRFEARFPGQVAVLHSGLAAGEKLREWRRVRAGAASVVVGARSAVFAPFSKLSLVVVDEEHDDSYKQDEGVRYHGRDLAVVRATRAGCPCVLGSATPSLESWQNARTGRYRLLQLLERATPSPVPGVECIDMRIAARANGGKAPLLAPEVHGAIDEALRTGGKAILLYNRRGYATFVECPGCGGSYDCPSCGVALIYHQAINRMDCHYCGFHRIFPGDCPRCAVPLELLGRGTERIEAQLGELFPGTPVGRMDADTTRGKGAHARILDDFREGRTRLLIGTQLVAKGHDFPDVTVAAVLGADHILGMPDFRSAERTWALVTQLCGRAGRGAAAGRVFVQTHQADHPIFACVGDMAAFAKDELSLRSMLGYPPFSSLVMVRIEAAERAAALTAARAFVAEVRDQAKAYPGVDVLGPAAAPLPRLVGRYRFQAVLRGRDRRSFRAFLGAHHAGWKLAPGVRRIIDVDPRSMM
;
A
#
# COMPACT_ATOMS: atom_id res chain seq x y z
N MET A 1 -30.40 -17.01 -20.95
CA MET A 1 -29.13 -16.85 -21.66
C MET A 1 -27.99 -17.17 -20.69
N LEU A 2 -26.98 -17.94 -21.13
CA LEU A 2 -25.82 -18.20 -20.28
C LEU A 2 -24.90 -16.98 -20.26
N VAL A 3 -24.49 -16.57 -19.08
CA VAL A 3 -23.50 -15.51 -18.84
C VAL A 3 -22.40 -16.04 -17.92
N GLU A 4 -21.21 -15.58 -18.18
CA GLU A 4 -20.05 -15.86 -17.34
C GLU A 4 -19.92 -14.77 -16.27
N VAL A 5 -19.76 -15.17 -15.00
CA VAL A 5 -19.66 -14.25 -13.87
C VAL A 5 -18.39 -14.51 -13.08
N ALA A 6 -17.62 -13.46 -12.84
CA ALA A 6 -16.48 -13.48 -11.92
C ALA A 6 -16.96 -13.21 -10.50
N VAL A 7 -16.64 -14.11 -9.57
CA VAL A 7 -16.98 -14.00 -8.14
C VAL A 7 -15.72 -13.74 -7.30
N PRO A 8 -15.80 -12.96 -6.21
CA PRO A 8 -14.65 -12.60 -5.38
C PRO A 8 -14.25 -13.76 -4.43
N LEU A 9 -13.82 -14.85 -5.02
CA LEU A 9 -13.33 -16.05 -4.32
C LEU A 9 -11.94 -16.41 -4.81
N PRO A 10 -11.13 -17.06 -3.99
CA PRO A 10 -9.77 -17.51 -4.34
C PRO A 10 -9.81 -18.78 -5.21
N VAL A 11 -10.61 -18.75 -6.28
CA VAL A 11 -10.78 -19.86 -7.22
C VAL A 11 -10.48 -19.39 -8.63
N HIS A 12 -9.57 -20.09 -9.30
CA HIS A 12 -9.32 -19.90 -10.73
C HIS A 12 -10.38 -20.69 -11.50
N GLY A 13 -11.02 -20.05 -12.45
CA GLY A 13 -12.03 -20.65 -13.31
C GLY A 13 -13.18 -19.70 -13.61
N HIS A 14 -13.91 -20.06 -14.62
CA HIS A 14 -15.07 -19.34 -15.07
C HIS A 14 -16.34 -20.11 -14.69
N PHE A 15 -17.34 -19.40 -14.21
CA PHE A 15 -18.59 -19.97 -13.77
C PHE A 15 -19.72 -19.36 -14.58
N SER A 16 -20.64 -20.20 -15.06
CA SER A 16 -21.77 -19.77 -15.88
C SER A 16 -23.10 -19.90 -15.13
N TRP A 17 -23.95 -18.90 -15.30
CA TRP A 17 -25.31 -18.88 -14.77
C TRP A 17 -26.31 -18.48 -15.86
N ASN A 18 -27.58 -18.85 -15.66
CA ASN A 18 -28.67 -18.37 -16.50
C ASN A 18 -29.04 -16.92 -16.12
N ALA A 19 -29.02 -16.03 -17.08
CA ALA A 19 -29.50 -14.67 -16.95
C ALA A 19 -30.91 -14.54 -17.56
N PRO A 20 -31.80 -13.73 -16.98
CA PRO A 20 -33.17 -13.52 -17.50
C PRO A 20 -33.15 -12.74 -18.85
N ARG A 21 -32.08 -12.01 -19.12
CA ARG A 21 -31.89 -11.23 -20.35
C ARG A 21 -30.39 -11.12 -20.69
N SER A 22 -30.06 -10.54 -21.81
CA SER A 22 -28.66 -10.20 -22.14
C SER A 22 -28.14 -9.15 -21.15
N LEU A 23 -26.95 -9.41 -20.56
CA LEU A 23 -26.28 -8.54 -19.62
C LEU A 23 -24.91 -8.16 -20.17
N ALA A 24 -24.61 -6.88 -20.14
CA ALA A 24 -23.31 -6.37 -20.59
C ALA A 24 -22.19 -6.75 -19.59
N PRO A 25 -20.94 -6.96 -20.06
CA PRO A 25 -19.79 -7.08 -19.16
C PRO A 25 -19.70 -5.88 -18.19
N GLY A 26 -19.37 -6.17 -16.92
CA GLY A 26 -19.38 -5.17 -15.86
C GLY A 26 -20.70 -5.05 -15.12
N THR A 27 -21.77 -5.71 -15.56
CA THR A 27 -23.06 -5.73 -14.84
C THR A 27 -22.90 -6.50 -13.53
N PRO A 28 -23.21 -5.89 -12.37
CA PRO A 28 -23.15 -6.56 -11.09
C PRO A 28 -24.39 -7.40 -10.82
N VAL A 29 -24.19 -8.62 -10.37
CA VAL A 29 -25.26 -9.62 -10.16
C VAL A 29 -25.09 -10.35 -8.83
N VAL A 30 -26.19 -10.88 -8.31
CA VAL A 30 -26.17 -11.82 -7.20
C VAL A 30 -26.34 -13.24 -7.74
N VAL A 31 -25.39 -14.11 -7.42
CA VAL A 31 -25.36 -15.49 -7.92
C VAL A 31 -25.32 -16.50 -6.77
N PRO A 32 -26.03 -17.64 -6.87
CA PRO A 32 -25.92 -18.73 -5.94
C PRO A 32 -24.62 -19.52 -6.15
N TYR A 33 -23.80 -19.66 -5.10
CA TYR A 33 -22.55 -20.42 -5.12
C TYR A 33 -22.52 -21.42 -3.95
N GLY A 34 -22.76 -22.68 -4.23
CA GLY A 34 -22.99 -23.70 -3.19
C GLY A 34 -24.24 -23.38 -2.39
N ARG A 35 -24.05 -23.13 -1.08
CA ARG A 35 -25.13 -22.71 -0.14
C ARG A 35 -25.09 -21.19 0.13
N ARG A 36 -24.31 -20.42 -0.66
CA ARG A 36 -24.08 -18.99 -0.46
C ARG A 36 -24.67 -18.19 -1.59
N GLU A 37 -24.94 -16.92 -1.34
CA GLU A 37 -25.22 -15.91 -2.34
C GLU A 37 -24.02 -14.95 -2.40
N LEU A 38 -23.50 -14.74 -3.59
CA LEU A 38 -22.33 -13.88 -3.80
C LEU A 38 -22.65 -12.78 -4.81
N VAL A 39 -22.11 -11.61 -4.56
CA VAL A 39 -22.04 -10.55 -5.57
C VAL A 39 -20.88 -10.86 -6.51
N GLY A 40 -21.17 -10.87 -7.80
CA GLY A 40 -20.20 -11.04 -8.87
C GLY A 40 -20.45 -10.06 -9.99
N TRP A 41 -19.64 -10.12 -11.02
CA TRP A 41 -19.73 -9.25 -12.20
C TRP A 41 -19.75 -10.09 -13.46
N VAL A 42 -20.68 -9.78 -14.36
CA VAL A 42 -20.69 -10.39 -15.70
C VAL A 42 -19.39 -10.04 -16.43
N VAL A 43 -18.73 -11.05 -17.00
CA VAL A 43 -17.45 -10.87 -17.71
C VAL A 43 -17.52 -11.31 -19.18
N GLY A 44 -18.64 -11.91 -19.58
CA GLY A 44 -18.87 -12.32 -20.96
C GLY A 44 -20.06 -13.24 -21.13
N PRO A 45 -20.31 -13.70 -22.36
CA PRO A 45 -21.27 -14.77 -22.61
C PRO A 45 -20.75 -16.07 -21.99
N GLY A 46 -21.64 -16.87 -21.44
CA GLY A 46 -21.31 -18.19 -20.89
C GLY A 46 -20.96 -19.19 -21.99
N GLY A 47 -19.92 -19.98 -21.76
CA GLY A 47 -19.55 -21.08 -22.63
C GLY A 47 -20.48 -22.30 -22.51
N PRO A 48 -20.31 -23.31 -23.36
CA PRO A 48 -21.06 -24.56 -23.25
C PRO A 48 -20.81 -25.24 -21.93
N LEU A 49 -21.87 -25.77 -21.32
CA LEU A 49 -21.77 -26.49 -20.05
C LEU A 49 -21.27 -27.91 -20.27
N PRO A 50 -20.51 -28.50 -19.35
CA PRO A 50 -20.20 -29.91 -19.38
C PRO A 50 -21.46 -30.78 -19.41
N ALA A 51 -21.39 -31.98 -20.01
CA ALA A 51 -22.50 -32.90 -20.07
C ALA A 51 -23.03 -33.24 -18.65
N GLY A 52 -24.35 -33.13 -18.48
CA GLY A 52 -25.02 -33.39 -17.19
C GLY A 52 -25.00 -32.24 -16.19
N VAL A 53 -24.42 -31.07 -16.55
CA VAL A 53 -24.42 -29.89 -15.70
C VAL A 53 -25.50 -28.90 -16.17
N THR A 54 -26.35 -28.47 -15.24
CA THR A 54 -27.35 -27.41 -15.46
C THR A 54 -26.90 -26.13 -14.77
N ALA A 55 -26.95 -25.01 -15.52
CA ALA A 55 -26.69 -23.70 -14.91
C ALA A 55 -27.82 -23.30 -13.96
N ARG A 56 -27.43 -22.72 -12.82
CA ARG A 56 -28.39 -22.07 -11.91
C ARG A 56 -28.72 -20.67 -12.40
N ASP A 57 -29.86 -20.16 -12.00
CA ASP A 57 -30.30 -18.81 -12.33
C ASP A 57 -29.59 -17.76 -11.49
N ILE A 58 -29.31 -16.61 -12.08
CA ILE A 58 -28.94 -15.39 -11.35
C ILE A 58 -30.09 -15.01 -10.42
N ARG A 59 -29.79 -14.69 -9.16
CA ARG A 59 -30.80 -14.31 -8.16
C ARG A 59 -31.30 -12.89 -8.34
N ASP A 60 -30.40 -11.95 -8.63
CA ASP A 60 -30.73 -10.54 -8.78
C ASP A 60 -29.74 -9.84 -9.70
N VAL A 61 -30.18 -8.80 -10.42
CA VAL A 61 -29.37 -7.88 -11.18
C VAL A 61 -29.33 -6.55 -10.42
N LEU A 62 -28.19 -6.24 -9.80
CA LEU A 62 -28.07 -5.12 -8.86
C LEU A 62 -28.10 -3.74 -9.50
N SER A 63 -27.70 -3.65 -10.77
CA SER A 63 -27.68 -2.42 -11.56
C SER A 63 -27.65 -2.76 -13.04
N ASP A 64 -28.36 -1.98 -13.86
CA ASP A 64 -28.29 -2.08 -15.32
C ASP A 64 -27.07 -1.34 -15.88
N VAL A 65 -26.44 -0.48 -15.09
CA VAL A 65 -25.24 0.25 -15.47
C VAL A 65 -24.01 -0.57 -15.11
N PRO A 66 -23.19 -0.99 -16.08
CA PRO A 66 -21.94 -1.69 -15.82
C PRO A 66 -21.00 -0.87 -14.94
N VAL A 67 -20.29 -1.53 -14.02
CA VAL A 67 -19.31 -0.87 -13.13
C VAL A 67 -18.02 -0.56 -13.86
N PHE A 68 -17.68 -1.36 -14.85
CA PHE A 68 -16.50 -1.22 -15.72
C PHE A 68 -16.86 -1.54 -17.16
N ASP A 69 -16.06 -1.04 -18.09
CA ASP A 69 -16.20 -1.26 -19.53
C ASP A 69 -15.31 -2.42 -20.04
N ALA A 70 -15.31 -2.65 -21.37
CA ALA A 70 -14.53 -3.71 -21.98
C ALA A 70 -13.02 -3.50 -21.87
N ASP A 71 -12.54 -2.27 -21.96
CA ASP A 71 -11.11 -1.95 -21.85
C ASP A 71 -10.61 -2.19 -20.43
N GLN A 72 -11.41 -1.79 -19.45
CA GLN A 72 -11.12 -2.07 -18.02
C GLN A 72 -11.15 -3.58 -17.75
N LEU A 73 -12.11 -4.32 -18.32
CA LEU A 73 -12.14 -5.78 -18.20
C LEU A 73 -10.90 -6.44 -18.81
N SER A 74 -10.46 -5.98 -19.98
CA SER A 74 -9.22 -6.44 -20.62
C SER A 74 -8.00 -6.17 -19.74
N PHE A 75 -7.96 -5.01 -19.07
CA PHE A 75 -6.91 -4.68 -18.09
C PHE A 75 -6.96 -5.59 -16.85
N TYR A 76 -8.14 -5.88 -16.31
CA TYR A 76 -8.33 -6.79 -15.16
C TYR A 76 -7.95 -8.24 -15.51
N ARG A 77 -8.25 -8.71 -16.71
CA ARG A 77 -7.80 -10.03 -17.19
C ARG A 77 -6.29 -10.09 -17.27
N TRP A 78 -5.65 -9.08 -17.86
CA TRP A 78 -4.19 -8.99 -17.90
C TRP A 78 -3.60 -9.01 -16.47
N MET A 79 -4.20 -8.28 -15.54
CA MET A 79 -3.77 -8.24 -14.14
C MET A 79 -3.94 -9.61 -13.46
N SER A 80 -5.05 -10.31 -13.71
CA SER A 80 -5.30 -11.69 -13.25
C SER A 80 -4.19 -12.64 -13.70
N ASP A 81 -3.86 -12.61 -14.98
CA ASP A 81 -2.83 -13.46 -15.58
C ASP A 81 -1.42 -13.09 -15.07
N TYR A 82 -1.16 -11.78 -14.94
CA TYR A 82 0.16 -11.32 -14.50
C TYR A 82 0.45 -11.66 -13.04
N TYR A 83 -0.48 -11.37 -12.15
CA TYR A 83 -0.31 -11.58 -10.70
C TYR A 83 -0.77 -12.95 -10.23
N LEU A 84 -1.17 -13.84 -11.13
CA LEU A 84 -1.65 -15.20 -10.84
C LEU A 84 -2.80 -15.18 -9.82
N ALA A 85 -3.69 -14.21 -9.95
CA ALA A 85 -4.80 -13.98 -9.04
C ALA A 85 -6.16 -14.24 -9.71
N PRO A 86 -7.16 -14.79 -8.99
CA PRO A 86 -8.51 -14.98 -9.54
C PRO A 86 -9.11 -13.67 -10.05
N LEU A 87 -9.72 -13.70 -11.24
CA LEU A 87 -10.30 -12.52 -11.88
C LEU A 87 -11.34 -11.81 -10.98
N GLY A 88 -12.15 -12.57 -10.25
CA GLY A 88 -13.15 -12.00 -9.33
C GLY A 88 -12.52 -11.25 -8.16
N GLU A 89 -11.37 -11.70 -7.63
CA GLU A 89 -10.61 -10.97 -6.61
C GLU A 89 -9.95 -9.71 -7.18
N VAL A 90 -9.47 -9.77 -8.42
CA VAL A 90 -8.93 -8.58 -9.14
C VAL A 90 -10.01 -7.52 -9.31
N ILE A 91 -11.18 -7.89 -9.83
CA ILE A 91 -12.31 -6.96 -10.01
C ILE A 91 -12.75 -6.37 -8.65
N ALA A 92 -12.85 -7.20 -7.61
CA ALA A 92 -13.20 -6.74 -6.27
C ALA A 92 -12.17 -5.75 -5.69
N SER A 93 -10.88 -5.93 -6.03
CA SER A 93 -9.82 -5.00 -5.60
C SER A 93 -9.81 -3.70 -6.39
N ALA A 94 -10.25 -3.73 -7.64
CA ALA A 94 -10.25 -2.61 -8.58
C ALA A 94 -11.50 -1.74 -8.48
N THR A 95 -12.64 -2.33 -8.08
CA THR A 95 -13.92 -1.62 -7.97
C THR A 95 -14.22 -1.28 -6.51
N PRO A 96 -14.59 -0.03 -6.17
CA PRO A 96 -15.01 0.29 -4.83
C PRO A 96 -16.21 -0.57 -4.41
N ALA A 97 -16.11 -1.21 -3.26
CA ALA A 97 -17.17 -2.05 -2.71
C ALA A 97 -18.51 -1.29 -2.57
N GLU A 98 -18.41 0.02 -2.42
CA GLU A 98 -19.53 0.94 -2.25
C GLU A 98 -20.32 1.21 -3.54
N THR A 99 -19.77 0.85 -4.70
CA THR A 99 -20.39 1.18 -6.00
C THR A 99 -21.67 0.41 -6.25
N VAL A 100 -21.82 -0.80 -5.70
CA VAL A 100 -22.95 -1.66 -6.02
C VAL A 100 -23.51 -2.42 -4.83
N ALA A 101 -22.81 -3.42 -4.36
CA ALA A 101 -23.14 -4.25 -3.21
C ALA A 101 -21.95 -5.15 -2.88
N THR A 102 -21.89 -5.62 -1.65
CA THR A 102 -20.89 -6.58 -1.20
C THR A 102 -21.57 -7.72 -0.47
N THR A 103 -21.04 -8.92 -0.61
CA THR A 103 -21.43 -10.01 0.28
C THR A 103 -20.57 -9.93 1.54
N ARG A 104 -21.21 -9.82 2.68
CA ARG A 104 -20.55 -9.84 3.99
C ARG A 104 -20.95 -11.08 4.75
N ARG A 105 -19.97 -11.81 5.24
CA ARG A 105 -20.23 -12.92 6.15
C ARG A 105 -20.48 -12.39 7.55
N THR A 106 -21.70 -12.60 8.05
CA THR A 106 -22.13 -12.26 9.39
C THR A 106 -22.29 -13.54 10.21
N TYR A 107 -22.29 -13.40 11.53
CA TYR A 107 -22.40 -14.53 12.44
C TYR A 107 -23.66 -14.38 13.30
N GLN A 108 -24.43 -15.46 13.33
CA GLN A 108 -25.68 -15.56 14.08
C GLN A 108 -25.54 -16.66 15.14
N PRO A 109 -26.11 -16.50 16.34
CA PRO A 109 -26.16 -17.59 17.28
C PRO A 109 -27.17 -18.63 16.80
N THR A 110 -26.96 -19.87 17.14
CA THR A 110 -27.96 -20.94 16.99
C THR A 110 -28.78 -21.03 18.26
N ALA A 111 -29.92 -21.75 18.24
CA ALA A 111 -30.71 -22.04 19.45
C ALA A 111 -29.83 -22.73 20.50
N GLU A 112 -29.08 -23.75 20.10
CA GLU A 112 -28.12 -24.46 20.94
C GLU A 112 -27.01 -23.54 21.51
N GLY A 113 -26.55 -22.56 20.71
CA GLY A 113 -25.57 -21.57 21.16
C GLY A 113 -26.12 -20.63 22.24
N ILE A 114 -27.39 -20.25 22.16
CA ILE A 114 -28.07 -19.43 23.17
C ILE A 114 -28.25 -20.23 24.45
N GLU A 115 -28.75 -21.46 24.35
CA GLU A 115 -28.97 -22.38 25.51
C GLU A 115 -27.63 -22.70 26.18
N ARG A 116 -26.59 -22.99 25.42
CA ARG A 116 -25.24 -23.29 25.93
C ARG A 116 -24.64 -22.11 26.68
N LEU A 117 -24.84 -20.89 26.19
CA LEU A 117 -24.34 -19.67 26.84
C LEU A 117 -25.05 -19.45 28.20
N ALA A 118 -26.36 -19.82 28.30
CA ALA A 118 -27.14 -19.64 29.50
C ALA A 118 -26.85 -20.71 30.57
N ALA A 119 -26.67 -21.98 30.15
CA ALA A 119 -26.56 -23.14 31.06
C ALA A 119 -25.11 -23.40 31.49
N ASP A 120 -24.18 -23.44 30.54
CA ASP A 120 -22.76 -23.77 30.75
C ASP A 120 -21.91 -23.12 29.69
N PRO A 121 -21.56 -21.81 29.85
CA PRO A 121 -20.84 -21.05 28.84
C PRO A 121 -19.43 -21.61 28.62
N PRO A 122 -18.96 -21.71 27.36
CA PRO A 122 -17.60 -22.08 27.07
C PRO A 122 -16.61 -21.15 27.79
N SER A 123 -15.50 -21.67 28.28
CA SER A 123 -14.47 -20.89 28.97
C SER A 123 -13.58 -20.09 27.99
N GLY A 124 -12.99 -19.00 28.44
CA GLY A 124 -11.99 -18.20 27.73
C GLY A 124 -12.53 -17.57 26.43
N ALA A 125 -11.67 -17.50 25.41
CA ALA A 125 -11.94 -16.84 24.14
C ALA A 125 -13.26 -17.24 23.44
N ARG A 126 -13.62 -18.51 23.52
CA ARG A 126 -14.88 -19.03 22.92
C ARG A 126 -16.11 -18.50 23.64
N GLY A 127 -16.07 -18.40 24.97
CA GLY A 127 -17.17 -17.87 25.77
C GLY A 127 -17.38 -16.38 25.55
N SER A 128 -16.33 -15.59 25.54
CA SER A 128 -16.39 -14.16 25.23
C SER A 128 -16.96 -13.91 23.83
N LEU A 129 -16.51 -14.70 22.85
CA LEU A 129 -16.98 -14.58 21.47
C LEU A 129 -18.45 -15.00 21.31
N LEU A 130 -18.86 -16.12 21.91
CA LEU A 130 -20.26 -16.57 21.87
C LEU A 130 -21.19 -15.55 22.53
N ARG A 131 -20.78 -14.98 23.65
CA ARG A 131 -21.54 -13.92 24.35
C ARG A 131 -21.74 -12.70 23.45
N GLU A 132 -20.69 -12.21 22.79
CA GLU A 132 -20.79 -11.07 21.89
C GLU A 132 -21.68 -11.35 20.67
N VAL A 133 -21.61 -12.56 20.10
CA VAL A 133 -22.49 -12.97 18.98
C VAL A 133 -23.96 -13.10 19.41
N VAL A 134 -24.23 -13.60 20.61
CA VAL A 134 -25.60 -13.70 21.15
C VAL A 134 -26.17 -12.33 21.49
N GLN A 135 -25.37 -11.45 22.11
CA GLN A 135 -25.80 -10.08 22.43
C GLN A 135 -26.03 -9.23 21.20
N ARG A 136 -25.28 -9.47 20.15
CA ARG A 136 -25.31 -8.68 18.90
C ARG A 136 -25.22 -9.58 17.68
N PRO A 137 -26.32 -10.21 17.30
CA PRO A 137 -26.39 -11.04 16.11
C PRO A 137 -26.07 -10.24 14.85
N GLY A 138 -25.44 -10.88 13.87
CA GLY A 138 -25.16 -10.26 12.58
C GLY A 138 -23.86 -9.45 12.50
N LEU A 139 -22.98 -9.55 13.49
CA LEU A 139 -21.64 -8.94 13.40
C LEU A 139 -20.75 -9.68 12.40
N THR A 140 -19.93 -8.93 11.68
CA THR A 140 -18.86 -9.49 10.84
C THR A 140 -17.66 -9.88 11.69
N ARG A 141 -16.77 -10.74 11.14
CA ARG A 141 -15.50 -11.11 11.81
C ARG A 141 -14.69 -9.89 12.22
N SER A 142 -14.49 -8.93 11.31
CA SER A 142 -13.73 -7.72 11.60
C SER A 142 -14.37 -6.83 12.67
N ALA A 143 -15.70 -6.87 12.81
CA ALA A 143 -16.39 -6.18 13.89
C ALA A 143 -16.14 -6.89 15.23
N LEU A 144 -16.18 -8.24 15.25
CA LEU A 144 -15.86 -9.04 16.42
C LEU A 144 -14.39 -8.86 16.86
N GLU A 145 -13.45 -8.90 15.92
CA GLU A 145 -12.02 -8.65 16.18
C GLU A 145 -11.78 -7.28 16.85
N ARG A 146 -12.40 -6.23 16.34
CA ARG A 146 -12.28 -4.88 16.94
C ARG A 146 -12.87 -4.77 18.34
N ARG A 147 -14.00 -5.44 18.59
CA ARG A 147 -14.72 -5.35 19.87
C ARG A 147 -14.08 -6.17 20.96
N LEU A 148 -13.51 -7.31 20.59
CA LEU A 148 -12.84 -8.25 21.49
C LEU A 148 -11.31 -8.07 21.47
N HIS A 149 -10.85 -6.92 20.98
CA HIS A 149 -9.44 -6.59 20.94
C HIS A 149 -8.86 -6.58 22.36
N GLY A 150 -7.85 -7.43 22.60
CA GLY A 150 -7.24 -7.62 23.92
C GLY A 150 -7.86 -8.76 24.77
N GLU A 151 -9.11 -9.18 24.49
CA GLU A 151 -9.74 -10.30 25.21
C GLU A 151 -9.59 -11.64 24.46
N VAL A 152 -9.63 -11.60 23.12
CA VAL A 152 -9.55 -12.78 22.26
C VAL A 152 -8.42 -12.61 21.25
N GLY A 153 -7.33 -13.35 21.43
CA GLY A 153 -6.15 -13.27 20.56
C GLY A 153 -6.33 -13.94 19.19
N ASP A 154 -7.19 -14.95 19.08
CA ASP A 154 -7.49 -15.69 17.83
C ASP A 154 -8.99 -15.79 17.62
N VAL A 155 -9.61 -14.72 17.15
CA VAL A 155 -11.03 -14.69 16.80
C VAL A 155 -11.37 -15.66 15.65
N PRO A 156 -10.56 -15.79 14.57
CA PRO A 156 -10.84 -16.78 13.53
C PRO A 156 -10.89 -18.22 14.01
N GLY A 157 -9.94 -18.64 14.83
CA GLY A 157 -9.90 -20.01 15.40
C GLY A 157 -11.05 -20.25 16.35
N ALA A 158 -11.38 -19.30 17.22
CA ALA A 158 -12.51 -19.40 18.15
C ALA A 158 -13.85 -19.45 17.41
N LEU A 159 -14.05 -18.63 16.35
CA LEU A 159 -15.23 -18.69 15.48
C LEU A 159 -15.36 -20.05 14.78
N GLY A 160 -14.25 -20.56 14.22
CA GLY A 160 -14.23 -21.87 13.57
C GLY A 160 -14.65 -22.99 14.52
N ALA A 161 -14.16 -22.95 15.76
CA ALA A 161 -14.54 -23.93 16.79
C ALA A 161 -16.02 -23.82 17.21
N LEU A 162 -16.55 -22.61 17.35
CA LEU A 162 -17.97 -22.39 17.65
C LEU A 162 -18.89 -22.83 16.50
N GLN A 163 -18.46 -22.64 15.27
CA GLN A 163 -19.19 -23.12 14.09
C GLN A 163 -19.16 -24.66 13.98
N ALA A 164 -17.99 -25.27 14.19
CA ALA A 164 -17.85 -26.71 14.20
C ALA A 164 -18.68 -27.38 15.32
N GLY A 165 -18.79 -26.71 16.47
CA GLY A 165 -19.64 -27.12 17.59
C GLY A 165 -21.12 -26.79 17.42
N GLY A 166 -21.55 -26.23 16.28
CA GLY A 166 -22.98 -25.92 16.04
C GLY A 166 -23.53 -24.71 16.81
N LEU A 167 -22.71 -23.99 17.59
CA LEU A 167 -23.15 -22.91 18.48
C LEU A 167 -23.34 -21.56 17.77
N VAL A 168 -22.65 -21.36 16.65
CA VAL A 168 -22.73 -20.16 15.82
C VAL A 168 -22.85 -20.57 14.36
N ARG A 169 -23.74 -19.94 13.61
CA ARG A 169 -23.81 -20.08 12.15
C ARG A 169 -23.30 -18.85 11.44
N GLY A 170 -22.53 -19.05 10.37
CA GLY A 170 -22.14 -17.97 9.45
C GLY A 170 -23.19 -17.82 8.36
N GLU A 171 -23.63 -16.60 8.11
CA GLU A 171 -24.61 -16.25 7.08
C GLU A 171 -24.00 -15.18 6.15
N ASP A 172 -24.13 -15.40 4.84
CA ASP A 172 -23.64 -14.43 3.86
C ASP A 172 -24.80 -13.50 3.50
N VAL A 173 -24.65 -12.21 3.86
CA VAL A 173 -25.68 -11.19 3.65
C VAL A 173 -25.21 -10.24 2.55
N VAL A 174 -26.05 -10.02 1.54
CA VAL A 174 -25.79 -9.00 0.50
C VAL A 174 -26.12 -7.63 1.09
N VAL A 175 -25.07 -6.86 1.34
CA VAL A 175 -25.18 -5.47 1.78
C VAL A 175 -25.12 -4.59 0.55
N ARG A 176 -26.20 -3.91 0.21
CA ARG A 176 -26.23 -2.95 -0.89
C ARG A 176 -25.26 -1.82 -0.60
N GLY A 177 -24.60 -1.34 -1.64
CA GLY A 177 -23.66 -0.22 -1.55
C GLY A 177 -24.34 1.05 -1.02
N VAL A 178 -23.51 2.00 -0.60
CA VAL A 178 -24.00 3.28 -0.07
C VAL A 178 -24.79 4.00 -1.16
N ARG A 179 -26.07 4.26 -0.91
CA ARG A 179 -26.84 5.17 -1.72
C ARG A 179 -26.42 6.58 -1.33
N ASP A 180 -25.61 7.20 -2.18
CA ASP A 180 -25.23 8.60 -2.02
C ASP A 180 -26.30 9.49 -2.70
N GLU A 181 -27.52 9.39 -2.17
CA GLU A 181 -28.68 10.11 -2.64
C GLU A 181 -29.13 11.08 -1.55
N GLU A 182 -29.40 12.30 -1.95
CA GLU A 182 -30.10 13.26 -1.11
C GLU A 182 -31.56 13.26 -1.51
N VAL A 183 -32.43 13.18 -0.52
CA VAL A 183 -33.87 13.33 -0.76
C VAL A 183 -34.21 14.82 -0.77
N TRP A 184 -34.70 15.26 -1.90
CA TRP A 184 -35.18 16.62 -2.11
C TRP A 184 -36.68 16.67 -2.09
N ALA A 185 -37.25 17.72 -1.54
CA ALA A 185 -38.64 18.07 -1.72
C ALA A 185 -38.74 19.01 -2.93
N VAL A 186 -39.66 18.73 -3.83
CA VAL A 186 -39.88 19.49 -5.05
C VAL A 186 -41.37 19.86 -5.14
N ALA A 187 -41.67 21.08 -5.47
CA ALA A 187 -43.06 21.52 -5.70
C ALA A 187 -43.63 20.82 -6.93
N THR A 188 -44.87 20.36 -6.85
CA THR A 188 -45.54 19.67 -7.97
C THR A 188 -46.22 20.63 -8.93
N GLY A 189 -46.38 21.89 -8.56
CA GLY A 189 -47.16 22.86 -9.31
C GLY A 189 -48.70 22.67 -9.20
N GLN A 190 -49.14 21.72 -8.37
CA GLN A 190 -50.56 21.34 -8.24
C GLN A 190 -51.02 21.42 -6.78
N ASN A 191 -52.33 21.58 -6.59
CA ASN A 191 -53.02 21.54 -5.28
C ASN A 191 -52.54 22.55 -4.24
N PHE A 192 -52.01 23.71 -4.64
CA PHE A 192 -51.55 24.77 -3.72
C PHE A 192 -52.68 25.34 -2.87
N GLU A 193 -53.89 25.40 -3.37
CA GLU A 193 -55.14 25.82 -2.68
C GLU A 193 -55.46 24.98 -1.45
N ARG A 194 -54.92 23.80 -1.32
CA ARG A 194 -55.07 22.90 -0.15
C ARG A 194 -54.07 23.23 0.96
N VAL A 195 -53.08 24.08 0.71
CA VAL A 195 -52.08 24.48 1.69
C VAL A 195 -52.53 25.79 2.37
N ARG A 196 -52.94 25.68 3.64
CA ARG A 196 -53.59 26.80 4.38
C ARG A 196 -52.71 27.48 5.41
N THR A 197 -51.55 26.94 5.76
CA THR A 197 -50.70 27.55 6.80
C THR A 197 -49.57 28.38 6.18
N ALA A 198 -49.35 29.59 6.72
CA ALA A 198 -48.29 30.47 6.25
C ALA A 198 -46.94 29.75 6.19
N ARG A 199 -46.59 28.98 7.22
CA ARG A 199 -45.35 28.22 7.28
C ARG A 199 -45.20 27.14 6.19
N ALA A 200 -46.31 26.53 5.75
CA ALA A 200 -46.32 25.57 4.67
C ALA A 200 -46.19 26.23 3.29
N LEU A 201 -46.76 27.40 3.14
CA LEU A 201 -46.60 28.23 1.93
C LEU A 201 -45.18 28.76 1.78
N ASP A 202 -44.55 29.19 2.87
CA ASP A 202 -43.15 29.63 2.87
C ASP A 202 -42.21 28.50 2.44
N ILE A 203 -42.43 27.29 2.99
CA ILE A 203 -41.66 26.10 2.61
C ILE A 203 -41.90 25.72 1.15
N LEU A 204 -43.16 25.80 0.69
CA LEU A 204 -43.51 25.49 -0.69
C LEU A 204 -42.85 26.45 -1.69
N ALA A 205 -42.80 27.75 -1.33
CA ALA A 205 -42.11 28.78 -2.13
C ALA A 205 -40.59 28.59 -2.16
N ALA A 206 -40.02 27.99 -1.12
CA ALA A 206 -38.59 27.74 -1.03
C ALA A 206 -38.13 26.39 -1.70
N LEU A 207 -39.08 25.60 -2.26
CA LEU A 207 -38.74 24.39 -2.98
C LEU A 207 -38.18 24.71 -4.39
N PRO A 208 -37.18 23.90 -4.88
CA PRO A 208 -36.70 22.65 -4.35
C PRO A 208 -35.71 22.80 -3.20
N ALA A 209 -35.87 22.02 -2.13
CA ALA A 209 -35.01 22.05 -0.95
C ALA A 209 -34.71 20.63 -0.43
N ARG A 210 -33.58 20.46 0.30
CA ARG A 210 -33.20 19.18 0.92
C ARG A 210 -34.17 18.82 2.04
N VAL A 211 -34.68 17.60 2.04
CA VAL A 211 -35.63 17.10 3.05
C VAL A 211 -35.04 17.18 4.47
N ALA A 212 -33.75 16.93 4.64
CA ALA A 212 -33.08 16.98 5.93
C ALA A 212 -33.09 18.38 6.61
N GLY A 213 -33.29 19.46 5.84
CA GLY A 213 -33.38 20.83 6.34
C GLY A 213 -34.83 21.31 6.56
N LEU A 214 -35.82 20.48 6.28
CA LEU A 214 -37.23 20.87 6.34
C LEU A 214 -37.94 20.26 7.55
N PRO A 215 -38.91 20.99 8.17
CA PRO A 215 -39.73 20.43 9.26
C PRO A 215 -40.54 19.22 8.78
N ALA A 216 -40.29 18.06 9.36
CA ALA A 216 -40.86 16.77 8.89
C ALA A 216 -42.40 16.75 8.84
N GLY A 217 -43.06 17.34 9.81
CA GLY A 217 -44.54 17.38 9.87
C GLY A 217 -45.16 18.26 8.78
N VAL A 218 -44.51 19.38 8.44
CA VAL A 218 -44.99 20.27 7.37
C VAL A 218 -44.77 19.63 6.01
N LEU A 219 -43.60 19.03 5.80
CA LEU A 219 -43.31 18.32 4.56
C LEU A 219 -44.24 17.12 4.35
N ALA A 220 -44.55 16.34 5.40
CA ALA A 220 -45.52 15.26 5.31
C ALA A 220 -46.89 15.73 4.87
N THR A 221 -47.33 16.91 5.37
CA THR A 221 -48.60 17.53 4.98
C THR A 221 -48.56 17.98 3.51
N LEU A 222 -47.52 18.65 3.06
CA LEU A 222 -47.37 19.04 1.66
C LEU A 222 -47.36 17.88 0.68
N VAL A 223 -46.68 16.77 1.05
CA VAL A 223 -46.69 15.55 0.25
C VAL A 223 -48.04 14.88 0.26
N LYS A 224 -48.74 14.79 1.42
CA LYS A 224 -50.09 14.21 1.55
C LYS A 224 -51.11 14.98 0.69
N HIS A 225 -50.99 16.28 0.60
CA HIS A 225 -51.87 17.09 -0.24
C HIS A 225 -51.46 17.13 -1.71
N GLY A 226 -50.35 16.52 -2.09
CA GLY A 226 -49.84 16.47 -3.46
C GLY A 226 -49.25 17.79 -3.95
N ALA A 227 -49.00 18.76 -3.04
CA ALA A 227 -48.37 20.04 -3.37
C ALA A 227 -46.85 19.95 -3.49
N ALA A 228 -46.23 18.92 -2.85
CA ALA A 228 -44.82 18.62 -2.99
C ALA A 228 -44.64 17.10 -3.20
N ARG A 229 -43.53 16.71 -3.82
CA ARG A 229 -43.10 15.32 -3.93
C ARG A 229 -41.65 15.17 -3.44
N LYS A 230 -41.30 13.98 -2.99
CA LYS A 230 -39.91 13.64 -2.65
C LYS A 230 -39.23 13.08 -3.90
N GLU A 231 -38.10 13.65 -4.24
CA GLU A 231 -37.21 13.14 -5.30
C GLU A 231 -35.88 12.73 -4.68
N SER A 232 -35.40 11.52 -5.06
CA SER A 232 -34.06 11.12 -4.75
C SER A 232 -33.13 11.72 -5.80
N ARG A 233 -32.19 12.57 -5.39
CA ARG A 233 -31.18 13.15 -6.26
C ARG A 233 -29.81 12.67 -5.83
N GLN A 234 -28.96 12.35 -6.80
CA GLN A 234 -27.57 12.02 -6.49
C GLN A 234 -26.91 13.21 -5.82
N ARG A 235 -26.18 12.94 -4.74
CA ARG A 235 -25.41 13.98 -4.03
C ARG A 235 -24.26 14.42 -4.92
N MET A 236 -24.37 15.58 -5.50
CA MET A 236 -23.25 16.24 -6.17
C MET A 236 -22.28 16.68 -5.10
N GLY A 237 -21.00 16.29 -5.19
CA GLY A 237 -19.96 16.74 -4.27
C GLY A 237 -19.97 18.26 -4.16
N SER A 238 -19.69 18.79 -2.97
CA SER A 238 -19.52 20.23 -2.81
C SER A 238 -18.39 20.68 -3.73
N GLN A 239 -18.71 21.55 -4.67
CA GLN A 239 -17.69 22.33 -5.38
C GLN A 239 -17.09 23.30 -4.35
N SER A 240 -16.16 22.83 -3.55
CA SER A 240 -15.38 23.68 -2.69
C SER A 240 -14.15 24.14 -3.46
N ALA A 241 -14.29 25.21 -4.17
CA ALA A 241 -13.31 26.27 -4.41
C ALA A 241 -13.75 27.08 -5.64
N THR A 242 -14.37 28.20 -5.40
CA THR A 242 -14.59 29.29 -6.37
C THR A 242 -13.34 30.18 -6.48
N GLY A 243 -12.15 29.61 -6.40
CA GLY A 243 -10.89 30.34 -6.56
C GLY A 243 -10.47 30.42 -8.03
N SER A 244 -9.90 31.56 -8.44
CA SER A 244 -9.20 31.64 -9.72
C SER A 244 -7.95 30.74 -9.69
N PRO A 245 -7.57 30.10 -10.82
CA PRO A 245 -6.36 29.28 -10.88
C PRO A 245 -5.13 30.07 -10.46
N SER A 246 -4.26 29.47 -9.65
CA SER A 246 -2.98 30.10 -9.29
C SER A 246 -2.10 30.23 -10.55
N GLN A 247 -1.40 31.37 -10.66
CA GLN A 247 -0.45 31.56 -11.74
C GLN A 247 0.72 30.56 -11.62
N PRO A 248 1.09 29.89 -12.72
CA PRO A 248 2.22 28.98 -12.73
C PRO A 248 3.54 29.75 -12.52
N PRO A 249 4.47 29.23 -11.72
CA PRO A 249 5.81 29.78 -11.67
C PRO A 249 6.51 29.59 -13.02
N THR A 250 7.49 30.44 -13.30
CA THR A 250 8.32 30.29 -14.48
C THR A 250 9.17 29.03 -14.37
N LEU A 251 9.04 28.13 -15.32
CA LEU A 251 9.82 26.89 -15.37
C LEU A 251 11.29 27.21 -15.71
N THR A 252 12.23 26.52 -15.07
CA THR A 252 13.63 26.52 -15.49
C THR A 252 13.79 25.89 -16.88
N ALA A 253 14.92 26.11 -17.52
CA ALA A 253 15.21 25.49 -18.84
C ALA A 253 15.09 23.96 -18.79
N ALA A 254 15.69 23.32 -17.79
CA ALA A 254 15.62 21.86 -17.61
C ALA A 254 14.19 21.35 -17.33
N GLN A 255 13.39 22.07 -16.55
CA GLN A 255 11.99 21.73 -16.32
C GLN A 255 11.15 21.85 -17.60
N ARG A 256 11.39 22.88 -18.42
CA ARG A 256 10.69 23.06 -19.71
C ARG A 256 11.06 21.96 -20.68
N GLU A 257 12.33 21.63 -20.82
CA GLU A 257 12.79 20.50 -21.65
C GLU A 257 12.17 19.18 -21.19
N ALA A 258 12.09 18.97 -19.88
CA ALA A 258 11.44 17.79 -19.33
C ALA A 258 9.94 17.73 -19.66
N VAL A 259 9.21 18.85 -19.61
CA VAL A 259 7.80 18.94 -20.00
C VAL A 259 7.63 18.65 -21.49
N ASP A 260 8.40 19.33 -22.36
CA ASP A 260 8.32 19.19 -23.82
C ASP A 260 8.59 17.74 -24.24
N THR A 261 9.57 17.13 -23.59
CA THR A 261 9.94 15.73 -23.88
C THR A 261 8.90 14.73 -23.36
N ALA A 262 8.41 14.93 -22.14
CA ALA A 262 7.46 14.02 -21.51
C ALA A 262 6.03 14.16 -22.03
N ALA A 263 5.72 15.17 -22.83
CA ALA A 263 4.42 15.29 -23.49
C ALA A 263 4.18 14.20 -24.55
N ALA A 264 5.23 13.59 -25.09
CA ALA A 264 5.12 12.49 -26.05
C ALA A 264 4.71 11.16 -25.36
N PRO A 265 3.91 10.29 -26.01
CA PRO A 265 3.61 8.96 -25.52
C PRO A 265 4.87 8.15 -25.21
N GLY A 266 4.79 7.36 -24.14
CA GLY A 266 5.90 6.52 -23.68
C GLY A 266 6.12 6.63 -22.17
N VAL A 267 7.13 5.90 -21.67
CA VAL A 267 7.50 5.93 -20.26
C VAL A 267 8.75 6.77 -20.07
N HIS A 268 8.63 7.76 -19.20
CA HIS A 268 9.68 8.71 -18.89
C HIS A 268 10.10 8.57 -17.42
N LEU A 269 11.39 8.38 -17.16
CA LEU A 269 11.95 8.41 -15.81
C LEU A 269 12.46 9.81 -15.52
N LEU A 270 11.76 10.56 -14.67
CA LEU A 270 12.17 11.89 -14.23
C LEU A 270 13.01 11.76 -12.96
N HIS A 271 14.32 11.68 -13.13
CA HIS A 271 15.28 11.71 -12.03
C HIS A 271 15.58 13.16 -11.67
N GLY A 272 15.15 13.58 -10.49
CA GLY A 272 15.41 14.94 -10.03
C GLY A 272 15.72 15.00 -8.55
N VAL A 273 16.76 15.71 -8.19
CA VAL A 273 17.15 15.91 -6.79
C VAL A 273 16.00 16.48 -5.97
N THR A 274 16.04 16.29 -4.66
CA THR A 274 15.01 16.85 -3.78
C THR A 274 15.02 18.38 -3.86
N GLY A 275 13.86 19.00 -4.15
CA GLY A 275 13.75 20.44 -4.36
C GLY A 275 14.04 20.89 -5.80
N SER A 276 14.20 19.99 -6.76
CA SER A 276 14.38 20.34 -8.19
C SER A 276 13.09 20.82 -8.90
N GLY A 277 11.94 20.75 -8.20
CA GLY A 277 10.66 21.19 -8.76
C GLY A 277 9.96 20.15 -9.64
N LYS A 278 10.17 18.85 -9.43
CA LYS A 278 9.44 17.77 -10.14
C LYS A 278 7.92 17.99 -10.17
N THR A 279 7.35 18.47 -9.07
CA THR A 279 5.90 18.75 -8.97
C THR A 279 5.45 19.80 -9.99
N GLU A 280 6.26 20.81 -10.30
CA GLU A 280 5.91 21.83 -11.30
C GLU A 280 5.90 21.22 -12.72
N VAL A 281 6.79 20.26 -13.01
CA VAL A 281 6.75 19.48 -14.26
C VAL A 281 5.43 18.69 -14.35
N TYR A 282 4.99 18.05 -13.25
CA TYR A 282 3.72 17.32 -13.22
C TYR A 282 2.53 18.26 -13.45
N LEU A 283 2.51 19.41 -12.79
CA LEU A 283 1.46 20.42 -12.92
C LEU A 283 1.40 21.00 -14.35
N ALA A 284 2.57 21.25 -14.96
CA ALA A 284 2.65 21.74 -16.34
C ALA A 284 2.11 20.72 -17.34
N LEU A 285 2.53 19.43 -17.25
CA LEU A 285 2.03 18.35 -18.08
C LEU A 285 0.51 18.16 -17.89
N THR A 286 0.04 18.23 -16.63
CA THR A 286 -1.39 18.13 -16.33
C THR A 286 -2.17 19.26 -16.98
N SER A 287 -1.64 20.50 -16.96
CA SER A 287 -2.26 21.65 -17.60
C SER A 287 -2.39 21.46 -19.12
N LEU A 288 -1.36 20.93 -19.78
CA LEU A 288 -1.38 20.64 -21.21
C LEU A 288 -2.47 19.64 -21.55
N VAL A 289 -2.55 18.55 -20.77
CA VAL A 289 -3.52 17.48 -21.00
C VAL A 289 -4.95 17.95 -20.75
N CYS A 290 -5.20 18.69 -19.66
CA CYS A 290 -6.53 19.21 -19.34
C CYS A 290 -6.99 20.25 -20.37
N ALA A 291 -6.10 21.09 -20.90
CA ALA A 291 -6.40 22.02 -21.99
C ALA A 291 -6.82 21.29 -23.28
N GLY A 292 -6.29 20.08 -23.52
CA GLY A 292 -6.69 19.18 -24.62
C GLY A 292 -7.95 18.35 -24.33
N GLY A 293 -8.65 18.61 -23.21
CA GLY A 293 -9.85 17.86 -22.79
C GLY A 293 -9.57 16.42 -22.36
N GLY A 294 -8.32 16.11 -21.97
CA GLY A 294 -7.90 14.83 -21.41
C GLY A 294 -7.99 14.80 -19.89
N GLN A 295 -7.78 13.60 -19.33
CA GLN A 295 -7.73 13.38 -17.89
C GLN A 295 -6.34 12.90 -17.45
N ALA A 296 -5.90 13.33 -16.27
CA ALA A 296 -4.61 12.98 -15.69
C ALA A 296 -4.75 12.17 -14.39
N LEU A 297 -3.94 11.12 -14.25
CA LEU A 297 -3.76 10.35 -13.03
C LEU A 297 -2.43 10.71 -12.38
N ILE A 298 -2.48 11.16 -11.13
CA ILE A 298 -1.30 11.46 -10.31
C ILE A 298 -1.28 10.48 -9.13
N LEU A 299 -0.41 9.50 -9.19
CA LEU A 299 -0.17 8.57 -8.08
C LEU A 299 0.91 9.11 -7.17
N VAL A 300 0.63 9.08 -5.88
CA VAL A 300 1.57 9.46 -4.82
C VAL A 300 1.59 8.41 -3.72
N PRO A 301 2.70 8.22 -2.98
CA PRO A 301 2.68 7.39 -1.78
C PRO A 301 1.63 7.87 -0.79
N GLU A 302 0.97 6.96 -0.07
CA GLU A 302 -0.14 7.31 0.84
C GLU A 302 0.28 8.35 1.89
N ILE A 303 1.51 8.28 2.37
CA ILE A 303 2.11 9.23 3.32
C ILE A 303 2.43 10.59 2.68
N ALA A 304 2.64 10.66 1.37
CA ALA A 304 2.89 11.89 0.63
C ALA A 304 1.59 12.58 0.17
N LEU A 305 0.45 11.90 0.29
CA LEU A 305 -0.87 12.48 0.00
C LEU A 305 -1.28 13.46 1.12
N THR A 306 -0.50 14.52 1.23
CA THR A 306 -0.72 15.56 2.23
C THR A 306 -1.77 16.58 1.76
N PRO A 307 -2.44 17.27 2.68
CA PRO A 307 -3.31 18.40 2.33
C PRO A 307 -2.60 19.44 1.47
N GLN A 308 -1.30 19.64 1.69
CA GLN A 308 -0.48 20.59 0.92
C GLN A 308 -0.33 20.20 -0.55
N LEU A 309 -0.08 18.92 -0.85
CA LEU A 309 0.01 18.45 -2.24
C LEU A 309 -1.34 18.57 -2.93
N CYS A 310 -2.42 18.11 -2.27
CA CYS A 310 -3.79 18.25 -2.79
C CYS A 310 -4.13 19.71 -3.05
N SER A 311 -3.79 20.64 -2.12
CA SER A 311 -4.04 22.07 -2.27
C SER A 311 -3.28 22.68 -3.45
N ARG A 312 -2.07 22.23 -3.78
CA ARG A 312 -1.34 22.69 -4.98
C ARG A 312 -2.07 22.33 -6.26
N PHE A 313 -2.58 21.09 -6.36
CA PHE A 313 -3.38 20.68 -7.52
C PHE A 313 -4.72 21.41 -7.56
N GLU A 314 -5.42 21.55 -6.42
CA GLU A 314 -6.69 22.28 -6.35
C GLU A 314 -6.52 23.75 -6.69
N ALA A 315 -5.45 24.40 -6.24
CA ALA A 315 -5.16 25.80 -6.60
C ALA A 315 -4.85 25.99 -8.09
N ARG A 316 -4.33 24.95 -8.77
CA ARG A 316 -4.05 25.00 -10.21
C ARG A 316 -5.27 24.60 -11.05
N PHE A 317 -6.11 23.67 -10.56
CA PHE A 317 -7.27 23.10 -11.25
C PHE A 317 -8.53 23.16 -10.36
N PRO A 318 -9.05 24.37 -10.04
CA PRO A 318 -10.16 24.53 -9.10
C PRO A 318 -11.39 23.73 -9.50
N GLY A 319 -11.90 22.90 -8.58
CA GLY A 319 -13.10 22.08 -8.79
C GLY A 319 -12.94 20.89 -9.74
N GLN A 320 -11.77 20.72 -10.35
CA GLN A 320 -11.48 19.64 -11.32
C GLN A 320 -10.69 18.48 -10.71
N VAL A 321 -10.26 18.58 -9.46
CA VAL A 321 -9.47 17.56 -8.78
C VAL A 321 -10.39 16.58 -8.07
N ALA A 322 -10.11 15.28 -8.23
CA ALA A 322 -10.67 14.21 -7.43
C ALA A 322 -9.55 13.59 -6.59
N VAL A 323 -9.76 13.45 -5.28
CA VAL A 323 -8.78 12.82 -4.37
C VAL A 323 -9.26 11.43 -4.00
N LEU A 324 -8.41 10.40 -4.22
CA LEU A 324 -8.75 8.99 -3.96
C LEU A 324 -7.72 8.33 -3.04
N HIS A 325 -8.13 7.99 -1.80
CA HIS A 325 -7.30 7.27 -0.84
C HIS A 325 -8.12 6.38 0.12
N SER A 326 -7.44 5.55 0.88
CA SER A 326 -8.04 4.57 1.79
C SER A 326 -8.83 5.22 2.95
N GLY A 327 -8.46 6.43 3.37
CA GLY A 327 -9.08 7.16 4.49
C GLY A 327 -10.40 7.88 4.15
N LEU A 328 -10.84 7.89 2.88
CA LEU A 328 -12.12 8.47 2.50
C LEU A 328 -13.29 7.64 3.03
N ALA A 329 -14.37 8.32 3.46
CA ALA A 329 -15.62 7.65 3.75
C ALA A 329 -16.23 7.03 2.46
N ALA A 330 -16.98 5.94 2.62
CA ALA A 330 -17.54 5.18 1.50
C ALA A 330 -18.31 6.05 0.49
N GLY A 331 -19.18 6.95 0.98
CA GLY A 331 -19.95 7.86 0.13
C GLY A 331 -19.07 8.89 -0.59
N GLU A 332 -18.00 9.39 0.05
CA GLU A 332 -17.04 10.31 -0.56
C GLU A 332 -16.30 9.63 -1.72
N LYS A 333 -15.81 8.41 -1.48
CA LYS A 333 -15.12 7.62 -2.50
C LYS A 333 -16.01 7.34 -3.72
N LEU A 334 -17.29 7.03 -3.47
CA LEU A 334 -18.26 6.81 -4.54
C LEU A 334 -18.54 8.09 -5.34
N ARG A 335 -18.64 9.26 -4.67
CA ARG A 335 -18.81 10.55 -5.35
C ARG A 335 -17.64 10.88 -6.26
N GLU A 336 -16.41 10.78 -5.73
CA GLU A 336 -15.21 11.06 -6.51
C GLU A 336 -15.08 10.09 -7.70
N TRP A 337 -15.38 8.80 -7.49
CA TRP A 337 -15.42 7.80 -8.55
C TRP A 337 -16.38 8.19 -9.69
N ARG A 338 -17.59 8.65 -9.34
CA ARG A 338 -18.59 9.10 -10.31
C ARG A 338 -18.17 10.38 -11.04
N ARG A 339 -17.55 11.33 -10.33
CA ARG A 339 -17.01 12.56 -10.93
C ARG A 339 -15.97 12.27 -11.99
N VAL A 340 -15.04 11.35 -11.69
CA VAL A 340 -14.01 10.91 -12.65
C VAL A 340 -14.65 10.25 -13.86
N ARG A 341 -15.58 9.32 -13.65
CA ARG A 341 -16.26 8.59 -14.72
C ARG A 341 -17.07 9.49 -15.66
N ALA A 342 -17.70 10.51 -15.10
CA ALA A 342 -18.47 11.49 -15.86
C ALA A 342 -17.61 12.56 -16.55
N GLY A 343 -16.27 12.55 -16.36
CA GLY A 343 -15.37 13.59 -16.86
C GLY A 343 -15.46 14.91 -16.10
N ALA A 344 -16.23 14.98 -15.00
CA ALA A 344 -16.37 16.17 -14.16
C ALA A 344 -15.12 16.45 -13.31
N ALA A 345 -14.25 15.47 -13.15
CA ALA A 345 -12.91 15.63 -12.61
C ALA A 345 -11.90 15.25 -13.69
N SER A 346 -11.08 16.22 -14.09
CA SER A 346 -10.02 16.02 -15.09
C SER A 346 -8.70 15.59 -14.47
N VAL A 347 -8.51 15.79 -13.16
CA VAL A 347 -7.30 15.42 -12.43
C VAL A 347 -7.66 14.50 -11.28
N VAL A 348 -7.02 13.34 -11.21
CA VAL A 348 -7.13 12.42 -10.07
C VAL A 348 -5.80 12.39 -9.33
N VAL A 349 -5.79 12.79 -8.07
CA VAL A 349 -4.66 12.64 -7.17
C VAL A 349 -4.98 11.53 -6.17
N GLY A 350 -4.11 10.55 -6.03
CA GLY A 350 -4.43 9.48 -5.10
C GLY A 350 -3.29 8.51 -4.81
N ALA A 351 -3.55 7.67 -3.80
CA ALA A 351 -2.65 6.60 -3.43
C ALA A 351 -2.74 5.43 -4.44
N ARG A 352 -2.01 4.37 -4.18
CA ARG A 352 -1.91 3.15 -5.01
C ARG A 352 -3.23 2.73 -5.68
N SER A 353 -4.35 2.70 -4.94
CA SER A 353 -5.65 2.25 -5.48
C SER A 353 -6.28 3.20 -6.49
N ALA A 354 -5.82 4.45 -6.59
CA ALA A 354 -6.30 5.40 -7.59
C ALA A 354 -5.93 4.97 -9.02
N VAL A 355 -5.01 4.02 -9.19
CA VAL A 355 -4.71 3.41 -10.47
C VAL A 355 -5.94 2.77 -11.14
N PHE A 356 -6.98 2.44 -10.41
CA PHE A 356 -8.23 1.87 -10.92
C PHE A 356 -9.31 2.90 -11.24
N ALA A 357 -9.07 4.19 -11.05
CA ALA A 357 -10.06 5.24 -11.31
C ALA A 357 -10.66 5.13 -12.73
N PRO A 358 -11.98 5.35 -12.91
CA PRO A 358 -12.69 5.07 -14.15
C PRO A 358 -12.62 6.25 -15.14
N PHE A 359 -11.44 6.50 -15.68
CA PHE A 359 -11.24 7.57 -16.66
C PHE A 359 -11.99 7.28 -17.96
N SER A 360 -12.62 8.31 -18.51
CA SER A 360 -13.20 8.26 -19.86
C SER A 360 -12.16 8.58 -20.94
N LYS A 361 -11.14 9.38 -20.62
CA LYS A 361 -10.07 9.79 -21.55
C LYS A 361 -8.74 9.99 -20.81
N LEU A 362 -8.14 8.89 -20.34
CA LEU A 362 -6.83 8.95 -19.68
C LEU A 362 -5.76 9.40 -20.68
N SER A 363 -5.10 10.51 -20.40
CA SER A 363 -4.15 11.16 -21.31
C SER A 363 -2.80 11.47 -20.67
N LEU A 364 -2.65 11.27 -19.36
CA LEU A 364 -1.39 11.38 -18.63
C LEU A 364 -1.43 10.50 -17.39
N VAL A 365 -0.33 9.83 -17.11
CA VAL A 365 -0.10 9.15 -15.84
C VAL A 365 1.21 9.66 -15.23
N VAL A 366 1.15 10.08 -13.98
CA VAL A 366 2.32 10.45 -13.18
C VAL A 366 2.40 9.54 -11.97
N VAL A 367 3.57 9.05 -11.64
CA VAL A 367 3.85 8.29 -10.42
C VAL A 367 4.98 9.00 -9.69
N ASP A 368 4.64 9.72 -8.63
CA ASP A 368 5.65 10.40 -7.81
C ASP A 368 6.27 9.43 -6.81
N GLU A 369 7.55 9.66 -6.47
CA GLU A 369 8.35 8.75 -5.63
C GLU A 369 8.19 7.28 -6.06
N GLU A 370 8.42 6.99 -7.35
CA GLU A 370 8.12 5.70 -8.01
C GLU A 370 8.76 4.48 -7.33
N HIS A 371 9.85 4.70 -6.60
CA HIS A 371 10.61 3.70 -5.86
C HIS A 371 9.91 3.24 -4.57
N ASP A 372 8.85 3.96 -4.12
CA ASP A 372 8.25 3.72 -2.81
C ASP A 372 7.60 2.34 -2.70
N ASP A 373 7.93 1.61 -1.63
CA ASP A 373 7.40 0.26 -1.39
C ASP A 373 5.88 0.25 -1.13
N SER A 374 5.26 1.40 -0.75
CA SER A 374 3.81 1.49 -0.52
C SER A 374 2.96 1.28 -1.77
N TYR A 375 3.57 1.37 -2.96
CA TYR A 375 2.90 1.00 -4.20
C TYR A 375 2.66 -0.51 -4.34
N LYS A 376 3.31 -1.36 -3.54
CA LYS A 376 3.02 -2.80 -3.49
C LYS A 376 1.86 -3.09 -2.54
N GLN A 377 0.89 -3.87 -2.99
CA GLN A 377 -0.22 -4.36 -2.15
C GLN A 377 0.24 -5.60 -1.37
N ASP A 378 0.05 -5.59 -0.04
CA ASP A 378 0.49 -6.69 0.83
C ASP A 378 -0.60 -7.73 1.10
N GLU A 379 -1.87 -7.38 0.93
CA GLU A 379 -3.02 -8.24 1.18
C GLU A 379 -3.89 -8.42 -0.07
N GLY A 380 -4.61 -9.54 -0.15
CA GLY A 380 -5.44 -9.87 -1.31
C GLY A 380 -4.61 -10.04 -2.57
N VAL A 381 -5.02 -9.39 -3.66
CA VAL A 381 -4.26 -9.36 -4.92
C VAL A 381 -3.03 -8.48 -4.76
N ARG A 382 -1.84 -9.09 -4.80
CA ARG A 382 -0.54 -8.44 -4.51
C ARG A 382 0.02 -7.71 -5.73
N TYR A 383 -0.71 -6.72 -6.23
CA TYR A 383 -0.28 -5.92 -7.37
C TYR A 383 0.70 -4.79 -6.97
N HIS A 384 1.41 -4.23 -7.95
CA HIS A 384 2.26 -3.05 -7.79
C HIS A 384 1.65 -1.87 -8.55
N GLY A 385 1.25 -0.81 -7.83
CA GLY A 385 0.53 0.34 -8.39
C GLY A 385 1.31 1.08 -9.47
N ARG A 386 2.64 1.28 -9.31
CA ARG A 386 3.51 1.88 -10.32
C ARG A 386 3.49 1.05 -11.62
N ASP A 387 3.64 -0.27 -11.51
CA ASP A 387 3.72 -1.14 -12.70
C ASP A 387 2.37 -1.19 -13.41
N LEU A 388 1.25 -1.22 -12.65
CA LEU A 388 -0.09 -1.07 -13.22
C LEU A 388 -0.28 0.29 -13.92
N ALA A 389 0.28 1.37 -13.37
CA ALA A 389 0.23 2.71 -13.96
C ALA A 389 0.94 2.73 -15.32
N VAL A 390 2.13 2.13 -15.42
CA VAL A 390 2.87 1.98 -16.67
C VAL A 390 2.05 1.20 -17.71
N VAL A 391 1.49 0.05 -17.32
CA VAL A 391 0.65 -0.77 -18.21
C VAL A 391 -0.57 0.00 -18.66
N ARG A 392 -1.21 0.72 -17.75
CA ARG A 392 -2.41 1.50 -18.04
C ARG A 392 -2.14 2.63 -19.03
N ALA A 393 -1.05 3.38 -18.81
CA ALA A 393 -0.62 4.44 -19.73
C ALA A 393 -0.26 3.88 -21.12
N THR A 394 0.45 2.75 -21.17
CA THR A 394 0.79 2.07 -22.42
C THR A 394 -0.46 1.65 -23.19
N ARG A 395 -1.47 1.09 -22.53
CA ARG A 395 -2.75 0.73 -23.14
C ARG A 395 -3.56 1.94 -23.64
N ALA A 396 -3.49 3.04 -22.87
CA ALA A 396 -4.16 4.30 -23.27
C ALA A 396 -3.38 5.08 -24.34
N GLY A 397 -2.16 4.65 -24.69
CA GLY A 397 -1.30 5.36 -25.64
C GLY A 397 -0.86 6.73 -25.17
N CYS A 398 -0.77 6.96 -23.86
CA CYS A 398 -0.45 8.25 -23.27
C CYS A 398 0.90 8.23 -22.54
N PRO A 399 1.51 9.42 -22.25
CA PRO A 399 2.72 9.51 -21.47
C PRO A 399 2.55 8.99 -20.04
N CYS A 400 3.61 8.33 -19.53
CA CYS A 400 3.74 7.91 -18.15
C CYS A 400 5.05 8.48 -17.59
N VAL A 401 4.95 9.35 -16.57
CA VAL A 401 6.10 9.95 -15.91
C VAL A 401 6.32 9.31 -14.55
N LEU A 402 7.46 8.66 -14.38
CA LEU A 402 7.92 8.06 -13.13
C LEU A 402 8.92 9.02 -12.48
N GLY A 403 8.53 9.73 -11.43
CA GLY A 403 9.37 10.72 -10.78
C GLY A 403 10.01 10.20 -9.50
N SER A 404 11.29 10.47 -9.31
CA SER A 404 12.01 10.13 -8.08
C SER A 404 13.31 10.91 -7.94
N ALA A 405 13.74 11.14 -6.69
CA ALA A 405 15.08 11.56 -6.37
C ALA A 405 16.05 10.36 -6.26
N THR A 406 15.50 9.21 -5.97
CA THR A 406 16.21 7.93 -5.78
C THR A 406 15.52 6.84 -6.58
N PRO A 407 15.59 6.85 -7.91
CA PRO A 407 14.89 5.88 -8.76
C PRO A 407 15.20 4.44 -8.36
N SER A 408 14.19 3.57 -8.49
CA SER A 408 14.40 2.13 -8.33
C SER A 408 15.34 1.60 -9.39
N LEU A 409 16.16 0.60 -9.05
CA LEU A 409 17.11 0.02 -9.99
C LEU A 409 16.44 -0.64 -11.20
N GLU A 410 15.20 -1.11 -11.06
CA GLU A 410 14.39 -1.59 -12.17
C GLU A 410 14.05 -0.46 -13.16
N SER A 411 13.62 0.71 -12.67
CA SER A 411 13.31 1.88 -13.51
C SER A 411 14.58 2.46 -14.12
N TRP A 412 15.64 2.53 -13.34
CA TRP A 412 16.95 2.99 -13.81
C TRP A 412 17.52 2.11 -14.93
N GLN A 413 17.47 0.79 -14.76
CA GLN A 413 17.91 -0.15 -15.79
C GLN A 413 17.06 -0.06 -17.06
N ASN A 414 15.73 0.12 -16.92
CA ASN A 414 14.87 0.35 -18.08
C ASN A 414 15.24 1.64 -18.83
N ALA A 415 15.61 2.69 -18.11
CA ALA A 415 16.09 3.93 -18.73
C ALA A 415 17.46 3.73 -19.44
N ARG A 416 18.40 3.03 -18.80
CA ARG A 416 19.71 2.70 -19.39
C ARG A 416 19.59 1.86 -20.67
N THR A 417 18.62 0.98 -20.73
CA THR A 417 18.37 0.11 -21.91
C THR A 417 17.48 0.75 -22.98
N GLY A 418 17.09 2.01 -22.82
CA GLY A 418 16.26 2.75 -23.77
C GLY A 418 14.77 2.37 -23.75
N ARG A 419 14.32 1.51 -22.83
CA ARG A 419 12.90 1.20 -22.64
C ARG A 419 12.12 2.38 -22.05
N TYR A 420 12.76 3.15 -21.17
CA TYR A 420 12.26 4.40 -20.62
C TYR A 420 13.15 5.54 -21.10
N ARG A 421 12.59 6.72 -21.27
CA ARG A 421 13.35 7.91 -21.57
C ARG A 421 13.80 8.58 -20.26
N LEU A 422 15.09 8.78 -20.06
CA LEU A 422 15.64 9.46 -18.89
C LEU A 422 15.51 10.97 -19.04
N LEU A 423 14.91 11.63 -18.05
CA LEU A 423 14.85 13.08 -17.88
C LEU A 423 15.51 13.43 -16.56
N GLN A 424 16.34 14.48 -16.54
CA GLN A 424 17.15 14.81 -15.37
C GLN A 424 16.95 16.24 -14.92
N LEU A 425 16.72 16.42 -13.61
CA LEU A 425 16.66 17.70 -12.92
C LEU A 425 17.69 17.68 -11.78
N LEU A 426 18.96 17.87 -12.11
CA LEU A 426 20.08 17.67 -11.19
C LEU A 426 20.34 18.87 -10.28
N GLU A 427 19.69 20.01 -10.54
CA GLU A 427 19.83 21.22 -9.74
C GLU A 427 18.57 21.49 -8.92
N ARG A 428 18.74 22.09 -7.75
CA ARG A 428 17.60 22.59 -6.96
C ARG A 428 17.01 23.84 -7.62
N ALA A 429 15.69 23.96 -7.60
CA ALA A 429 15.00 25.15 -8.12
C ALA A 429 15.37 26.44 -7.35
N THR A 430 15.67 26.31 -6.05
CA THR A 430 16.24 27.37 -5.23
C THR A 430 17.71 27.04 -4.97
N PRO A 431 18.65 27.94 -5.31
CA PRO A 431 20.08 27.71 -5.07
C PRO A 431 20.38 27.47 -3.60
N SER A 432 20.66 26.24 -3.23
CA SER A 432 21.07 25.83 -1.89
C SER A 432 21.94 24.59 -2.04
N PRO A 433 23.17 24.59 -1.47
CA PRO A 433 24.06 23.43 -1.60
C PRO A 433 23.45 22.20 -0.94
N VAL A 434 23.62 21.05 -1.58
CA VAL A 434 23.27 19.78 -0.95
C VAL A 434 24.34 19.47 0.10
N PRO A 435 23.98 19.22 1.37
CA PRO A 435 24.97 18.92 2.39
C PRO A 435 25.68 17.60 2.08
N GLY A 436 26.99 17.57 2.34
CA GLY A 436 27.76 16.34 2.34
C GLY A 436 27.33 15.42 3.48
N VAL A 437 27.59 14.13 3.31
CA VAL A 437 27.34 13.11 4.35
C VAL A 437 28.60 12.84 5.12
N GLU A 438 28.53 12.99 6.44
CA GLU A 438 29.58 12.59 7.36
C GLU A 438 29.28 11.18 7.90
N CYS A 439 30.08 10.19 7.48
CA CYS A 439 29.94 8.83 7.96
C CYS A 439 30.73 8.64 9.24
N ILE A 440 30.04 8.28 10.31
CA ILE A 440 30.65 8.09 11.65
C ILE A 440 30.81 6.60 11.92
N ASP A 441 32.06 6.18 12.11
CA ASP A 441 32.40 4.81 12.46
C ASP A 441 32.14 4.55 13.94
N MET A 442 31.06 3.86 14.23
CA MET A 442 30.64 3.51 15.58
C MET A 442 31.60 2.56 16.29
N ARG A 443 32.48 1.86 15.56
CA ARG A 443 33.55 1.03 16.15
C ARG A 443 34.59 1.91 16.87
N ILE A 444 34.91 3.08 16.27
CA ILE A 444 35.81 4.07 16.87
C ILE A 444 35.14 4.70 18.09
N ALA A 445 33.88 5.13 17.95
CA ALA A 445 33.12 5.72 19.05
C ALA A 445 32.97 4.76 20.24
N ALA A 446 32.74 3.47 19.97
CA ALA A 446 32.69 2.45 21.02
C ALA A 446 34.02 2.30 21.77
N ARG A 447 35.15 2.25 21.05
CA ARG A 447 36.48 2.16 21.70
C ARG A 447 36.76 3.36 22.59
N ALA A 448 36.40 4.55 22.13
CA ALA A 448 36.53 5.78 22.93
C ALA A 448 35.63 5.81 24.17
N ASN A 449 34.54 5.05 24.18
CA ASN A 449 33.54 4.96 25.25
C ASN A 449 33.62 3.64 26.04
N GLY A 450 34.82 3.12 26.27
CA GLY A 450 35.05 1.93 27.11
C GLY A 450 34.47 0.64 26.52
N GLY A 451 34.39 0.52 25.19
CA GLY A 451 33.92 -0.67 24.47
C GLY A 451 32.41 -0.72 24.20
N LYS A 452 31.65 0.30 24.61
CA LYS A 452 30.21 0.36 24.39
C LYS A 452 29.85 1.52 23.45
N ALA A 453 29.18 1.20 22.33
CA ALA A 453 28.73 2.22 21.42
C ALA A 453 27.72 3.18 22.07
N PRO A 454 27.95 4.51 22.05
CA PRO A 454 26.99 5.49 22.54
C PRO A 454 25.76 5.55 21.63
N LEU A 455 24.65 6.10 22.10
CA LEU A 455 23.48 6.34 21.23
C LEU A 455 23.81 7.36 20.14
N LEU A 456 24.46 8.45 20.53
CA LEU A 456 24.95 9.48 19.62
C LEU A 456 26.48 9.55 19.75
N ALA A 457 27.17 9.52 18.64
CA ALA A 457 28.60 9.84 18.59
C ALA A 457 28.81 11.30 19.03
N PRO A 458 29.98 11.66 19.62
CA PRO A 458 30.24 13.02 20.10
C PRO A 458 30.01 14.10 19.04
N GLU A 459 30.38 13.83 17.79
CA GLU A 459 30.21 14.73 16.63
C GLU A 459 28.72 15.02 16.36
N VAL A 460 27.89 13.96 16.41
CA VAL A 460 26.43 14.08 16.19
C VAL A 460 25.78 14.79 17.34
N HIS A 461 26.16 14.44 18.58
CA HIS A 461 25.64 15.09 19.78
C HIS A 461 25.95 16.60 19.75
N GLY A 462 27.23 16.98 19.49
CA GLY A 462 27.65 18.37 19.42
C GLY A 462 26.92 19.16 18.32
N ALA A 463 26.72 18.55 17.14
CA ALA A 463 26.00 19.20 16.05
C ALA A 463 24.51 19.44 16.39
N ILE A 464 23.86 18.49 17.06
CA ILE A 464 22.47 18.66 17.52
C ILE A 464 22.38 19.76 18.58
N ASP A 465 23.28 19.75 19.56
CA ASP A 465 23.32 20.76 20.62
C ASP A 465 23.52 22.17 20.05
N GLU A 466 24.45 22.33 19.11
CA GLU A 466 24.67 23.58 18.39
C GLU A 466 23.41 24.02 17.60
N ALA A 467 22.78 23.10 16.87
CA ALA A 467 21.56 23.39 16.13
C ALA A 467 20.43 23.87 17.06
N LEU A 468 20.23 23.19 18.18
CA LEU A 468 19.22 23.56 19.17
C LEU A 468 19.51 24.92 19.82
N ARG A 469 20.77 25.23 20.12
CA ARG A 469 21.17 26.55 20.70
C ARG A 469 20.99 27.70 19.71
N THR A 470 21.23 27.47 18.42
CA THR A 470 21.10 28.49 17.37
C THR A 470 19.67 28.63 16.81
N GLY A 471 18.68 27.95 17.38
CA GLY A 471 17.28 28.03 16.95
C GLY A 471 16.91 27.08 15.82
N GLY A 472 17.84 26.25 15.34
CA GLY A 472 17.61 25.22 14.33
C GLY A 472 16.88 24.00 14.87
N LYS A 473 16.60 23.05 13.98
CA LYS A 473 15.89 21.79 14.25
C LYS A 473 16.73 20.59 13.83
N ALA A 474 16.52 19.45 14.48
CA ALA A 474 17.20 18.21 14.11
C ALA A 474 16.21 17.07 13.82
N ILE A 475 16.54 16.26 12.82
CA ILE A 475 15.80 15.05 12.44
C ILE A 475 16.70 13.84 12.65
N LEU A 476 16.25 12.89 13.47
CA LEU A 476 16.92 11.63 13.70
C LEU A 476 16.10 10.48 13.10
N LEU A 477 16.74 9.73 12.22
CA LEU A 477 16.14 8.57 11.61
C LEU A 477 16.68 7.30 12.29
N TYR A 478 15.77 6.53 12.87
CA TYR A 478 16.07 5.23 13.43
C TYR A 478 15.09 4.20 12.88
N ASN A 479 15.56 3.35 11.99
CA ASN A 479 14.69 2.35 11.37
C ASN A 479 14.75 1.02 12.12
N ARG A 480 13.81 0.83 13.04
CA ARG A 480 13.54 -0.48 13.63
C ARG A 480 12.30 -1.11 13.01
N ARG A 481 12.35 -1.53 11.77
CA ARG A 481 11.39 -2.49 11.24
C ARG A 481 12.10 -3.84 11.10
N GLY A 482 11.85 -4.77 12.02
CA GLY A 482 12.29 -6.14 11.86
C GLY A 482 12.12 -6.94 13.15
N TYR A 483 11.26 -7.94 13.11
CA TYR A 483 11.17 -9.03 14.11
C TYR A 483 12.33 -10.03 13.94
N ALA A 484 13.29 -9.76 13.06
CA ALA A 484 14.41 -10.59 12.76
C ALA A 484 15.65 -10.11 13.53
N THR A 485 16.30 -11.00 14.23
CA THR A 485 17.52 -10.71 14.97
C THR A 485 18.72 -10.90 14.04
N PHE A 486 19.34 -9.78 13.67
CA PHE A 486 20.60 -9.82 12.92
C PHE A 486 21.76 -10.05 13.86
N VAL A 487 22.79 -10.65 13.31
CA VAL A 487 24.05 -10.86 13.98
C VAL A 487 25.09 -9.93 13.37
N GLU A 488 25.66 -9.06 14.16
CA GLU A 488 26.72 -8.15 13.76
C GLU A 488 27.89 -8.26 14.72
N CYS A 489 29.09 -8.05 14.22
CA CYS A 489 30.26 -7.92 15.07
C CYS A 489 30.50 -6.45 15.41
N PRO A 490 30.37 -6.03 16.69
CA PRO A 490 30.62 -4.64 17.07
C PRO A 490 32.10 -4.25 16.94
N GLY A 491 33.00 -5.22 16.86
CA GLY A 491 34.44 -4.99 16.72
C GLY A 491 34.90 -4.73 15.30
N CYS A 492 34.41 -5.51 14.30
CA CYS A 492 34.85 -5.39 12.91
C CYS A 492 33.72 -5.05 11.93
N GLY A 493 32.47 -4.88 12.37
CA GLY A 493 31.32 -4.60 11.50
C GLY A 493 30.93 -5.77 10.58
N GLY A 494 31.48 -6.97 10.83
CA GLY A 494 31.23 -8.12 9.95
C GLY A 494 29.81 -8.63 10.03
N SER A 495 29.10 -8.73 8.89
CA SER A 495 27.83 -9.42 8.73
C SER A 495 28.05 -10.90 8.38
N TYR A 496 27.00 -11.69 8.55
CA TYR A 496 26.98 -13.11 8.20
C TYR A 496 26.01 -13.35 7.06
N ASP A 497 26.54 -13.46 5.86
CA ASP A 497 25.72 -13.61 4.65
C ASP A 497 25.66 -15.05 4.16
N CYS A 498 24.56 -15.36 3.47
CA CYS A 498 24.40 -16.66 2.79
C CYS A 498 25.36 -16.75 1.60
N PRO A 499 26.21 -17.77 1.50
CA PRO A 499 27.17 -17.91 0.41
C PRO A 499 26.51 -18.07 -0.97
N SER A 500 25.28 -18.59 -1.02
CA SER A 500 24.54 -18.82 -2.27
C SER A 500 23.61 -17.68 -2.66
N CYS A 501 23.09 -16.92 -1.70
CA CYS A 501 22.08 -15.89 -1.95
C CYS A 501 22.61 -14.47 -1.73
N GLY A 502 23.75 -14.29 -1.07
CA GLY A 502 24.32 -12.97 -0.77
C GLY A 502 23.44 -12.10 0.15
N VAL A 503 22.55 -12.71 0.94
CA VAL A 503 21.69 -12.00 1.90
C VAL A 503 22.04 -12.40 3.32
N ALA A 504 21.84 -11.48 4.27
CA ALA A 504 22.15 -11.72 5.68
C ALA A 504 21.39 -12.92 6.25
N LEU A 505 22.06 -13.69 7.12
CA LEU A 505 21.45 -14.77 7.86
C LEU A 505 20.74 -14.25 9.10
N ILE A 506 19.60 -14.84 9.44
CA ILE A 506 18.83 -14.51 10.63
C ILE A 506 19.10 -15.51 11.75
N TYR A 507 19.40 -15.00 12.93
CA TYR A 507 19.62 -15.81 14.12
C TYR A 507 18.30 -16.23 14.79
N HIS A 508 18.18 -17.52 15.04
CA HIS A 508 17.08 -18.15 15.75
C HIS A 508 17.55 -18.62 17.14
N GLN A 509 17.30 -17.81 18.16
CA GLN A 509 17.78 -18.06 19.52
C GLN A 509 17.33 -19.43 20.07
N ALA A 510 16.08 -19.84 19.83
CA ALA A 510 15.53 -21.11 20.34
C ALA A 510 16.28 -22.35 19.87
N ILE A 511 16.99 -22.27 18.76
CA ILE A 511 17.73 -23.40 18.13
C ILE A 511 19.21 -23.08 17.93
N ASN A 512 19.68 -21.95 18.44
CA ASN A 512 21.06 -21.45 18.35
C ASN A 512 21.65 -21.53 16.94
N ARG A 513 20.89 -21.11 15.92
CA ARG A 513 21.23 -21.27 14.51
C ARG A 513 20.91 -20.02 13.69
N MET A 514 21.75 -19.74 12.71
CA MET A 514 21.53 -18.69 11.71
C MET A 514 21.04 -19.31 10.40
N ASP A 515 19.91 -18.85 9.86
CA ASP A 515 19.25 -19.43 8.68
C ASP A 515 19.13 -18.41 7.54
N CYS A 516 19.32 -18.86 6.30
CA CYS A 516 18.94 -18.13 5.10
C CYS A 516 17.46 -18.39 4.79
N HIS A 517 16.65 -17.36 4.74
CA HIS A 517 15.22 -17.47 4.45
C HIS A 517 14.88 -17.57 2.95
N TYR A 518 15.90 -17.60 2.07
CA TYR A 518 15.70 -17.80 0.63
C TYR A 518 15.90 -19.27 0.23
N CYS A 519 17.06 -19.82 0.56
CA CYS A 519 17.42 -21.18 0.14
C CYS A 519 17.37 -22.22 1.25
N GLY A 520 17.28 -21.81 2.52
CA GLY A 520 17.33 -22.72 3.68
C GLY A 520 18.74 -23.08 4.15
N PHE A 521 19.80 -22.46 3.58
CA PHE A 521 21.16 -22.60 4.10
C PHE A 521 21.20 -22.22 5.57
N HIS A 522 21.95 -22.95 6.38
CA HIS A 522 22.07 -22.65 7.81
C HIS A 522 23.47 -22.94 8.35
N ARG A 523 23.82 -22.26 9.44
CA ARG A 523 25.03 -22.51 10.24
C ARG A 523 24.76 -22.28 11.72
N ILE A 524 25.54 -22.89 12.57
CA ILE A 524 25.48 -22.70 14.02
C ILE A 524 25.97 -21.27 14.34
N PHE A 525 25.34 -20.63 15.29
CA PHE A 525 25.78 -19.32 15.81
C PHE A 525 27.11 -19.49 16.57
N PRO A 526 28.18 -18.81 16.16
CA PRO A 526 29.50 -19.06 16.74
C PRO A 526 29.73 -18.42 18.12
N GLY A 527 28.84 -17.50 18.56
CA GLY A 527 29.02 -16.73 19.80
C GLY A 527 29.98 -15.57 19.62
N ASP A 528 31.21 -15.84 19.24
CA ASP A 528 32.25 -14.85 18.98
C ASP A 528 32.52 -14.69 17.48
N CYS A 529 33.02 -13.52 17.11
CA CYS A 529 33.35 -13.22 15.72
C CYS A 529 34.59 -14.03 15.28
N PRO A 530 34.51 -14.84 14.21
CA PRO A 530 35.67 -15.61 13.76
C PRO A 530 36.77 -14.74 13.13
N ARG A 531 36.52 -13.45 12.88
CA ARG A 531 37.52 -12.53 12.32
C ARG A 531 38.33 -11.77 13.39
N CYS A 532 37.69 -11.40 14.52
CA CYS A 532 38.31 -10.55 15.53
C CYS A 532 38.08 -11.01 16.96
N ALA A 533 37.46 -12.16 17.18
CA ALA A 533 37.17 -12.78 18.47
C ALA A 533 36.36 -11.93 19.46
N VAL A 534 35.66 -10.88 18.98
CA VAL A 534 34.76 -10.07 19.79
C VAL A 534 33.39 -10.76 19.85
N PRO A 535 32.72 -10.81 21.02
CA PRO A 535 31.38 -11.34 21.14
C PRO A 535 30.39 -10.67 20.17
N LEU A 536 29.59 -11.49 19.50
CA LEU A 536 28.61 -11.02 18.53
C LEU A 536 27.40 -10.44 19.24
N GLU A 537 26.92 -9.31 18.76
CA GLU A 537 25.74 -8.64 19.30
C GLU A 537 24.50 -8.91 18.47
N LEU A 538 23.36 -9.02 19.17
CA LEU A 538 22.03 -9.12 18.59
C LEU A 538 21.41 -7.72 18.52
N LEU A 539 21.24 -7.17 17.34
CA LEU A 539 20.75 -5.80 17.17
C LEU A 539 19.23 -5.69 17.38
N GLY A 540 18.76 -4.70 18.17
CA GLY A 540 17.36 -4.37 18.32
C GLY A 540 16.99 -3.56 19.56
N ARG A 541 17.00 -2.22 19.52
CA ARG A 541 16.41 -1.32 20.55
C ARG A 541 15.11 -0.68 20.03
N GLY A 542 14.09 -0.47 20.89
CA GLY A 542 12.84 0.21 20.51
C GLY A 542 12.98 1.72 20.37
N THR A 543 12.19 2.35 19.49
CA THR A 543 12.11 3.81 19.32
C THR A 543 11.73 4.53 20.62
N GLU A 544 10.90 3.92 21.47
CA GLU A 544 10.53 4.45 22.80
C GLU A 544 11.73 4.62 23.73
N ARG A 545 12.64 3.64 23.75
CA ARG A 545 13.84 3.71 24.57
C ARG A 545 14.80 4.79 24.07
N ILE A 546 14.84 5.01 22.76
CA ILE A 546 15.69 6.05 22.16
C ILE A 546 15.11 7.44 22.44
N GLU A 547 13.78 7.60 22.36
CA GLU A 547 13.09 8.84 22.75
C GLU A 547 13.43 9.23 24.20
N ALA A 548 13.35 8.28 25.14
CA ALA A 548 13.72 8.50 26.54
C ALA A 548 15.19 8.93 26.68
N GLN A 549 16.12 8.21 26.03
CA GLN A 549 17.56 8.55 26.07
C GLN A 549 17.86 9.92 25.43
N LEU A 550 17.14 10.32 24.39
CA LEU A 550 17.29 11.67 23.81
C LEU A 550 16.79 12.75 24.76
N GLY A 551 15.72 12.49 25.52
CA GLY A 551 15.24 13.39 26.57
C GLY A 551 16.28 13.59 27.72
N GLU A 552 17.06 12.54 28.06
CA GLU A 552 18.17 12.62 29.00
C GLU A 552 19.37 13.39 28.44
N LEU A 553 19.70 13.19 27.14
CA LEU A 553 20.82 13.84 26.47
C LEU A 553 20.58 15.33 26.18
N PHE A 554 19.32 15.74 25.96
CA PHE A 554 18.93 17.12 25.64
C PHE A 554 17.84 17.61 26.64
N PRO A 555 18.16 17.84 27.89
CA PRO A 555 17.20 18.28 28.91
C PRO A 555 16.48 19.57 28.49
N GLY A 556 15.17 19.60 28.68
CA GLY A 556 14.34 20.77 28.34
C GLY A 556 14.01 20.92 26.86
N THR A 557 14.47 20.02 25.99
CA THR A 557 14.08 20.01 24.57
C THR A 557 12.98 18.97 24.32
N PRO A 558 11.76 19.37 23.90
CA PRO A 558 10.71 18.43 23.56
C PRO A 558 11.12 17.57 22.36
N VAL A 559 11.08 16.25 22.53
CA VAL A 559 11.34 15.26 21.49
C VAL A 559 10.01 14.81 20.89
N GLY A 560 9.85 14.94 19.58
CA GLY A 560 8.72 14.39 18.84
C GLY A 560 9.06 12.99 18.32
N ARG A 561 8.13 12.02 18.48
CA ARG A 561 8.27 10.67 17.94
C ARG A 561 7.27 10.41 16.82
N MET A 562 7.76 9.91 15.68
CA MET A 562 6.98 9.62 14.51
C MET A 562 7.24 8.18 13.99
N ASP A 563 6.43 7.26 14.45
CA ASP A 563 6.46 5.85 14.04
C ASP A 563 5.04 5.30 13.79
N ALA A 564 4.94 4.02 13.45
CA ALA A 564 3.66 3.39 13.15
C ALA A 564 2.70 3.36 14.36
N ASP A 565 3.21 3.40 15.58
CA ASP A 565 2.38 3.37 16.80
C ASP A 565 1.82 4.75 17.14
N THR A 566 2.64 5.79 17.01
CA THR A 566 2.24 7.18 17.29
C THR A 566 1.35 7.76 16.20
N THR A 567 1.35 7.18 14.99
CA THR A 567 0.59 7.70 13.83
C THR A 567 -0.74 6.98 13.56
N ARG A 568 -1.15 5.99 14.36
CA ARG A 568 -2.41 5.22 14.19
C ARG A 568 -3.69 6.05 14.36
N GLY A 569 -3.66 7.14 15.13
CA GLY A 569 -4.83 7.97 15.37
C GLY A 569 -5.17 8.88 14.18
N LYS A 570 -6.47 9.10 13.91
CA LYS A 570 -6.90 10.05 12.87
C LYS A 570 -6.31 11.45 13.14
N GLY A 571 -5.50 11.97 12.22
CA GLY A 571 -4.83 13.27 12.35
C GLY A 571 -3.60 13.30 13.25
N ALA A 572 -3.17 12.17 13.86
CA ALA A 572 -1.99 12.14 14.72
C ALA A 572 -0.72 12.49 13.95
N HIS A 573 -0.57 11.96 12.74
CA HIS A 573 0.54 12.28 11.84
C HIS A 573 0.64 13.78 11.55
N ALA A 574 -0.47 14.42 11.21
CA ALA A 574 -0.49 15.86 10.92
C ALA A 574 -0.11 16.70 12.16
N ARG A 575 -0.61 16.34 13.35
CA ARG A 575 -0.27 17.05 14.59
C ARG A 575 1.21 17.01 14.91
N ILE A 576 1.87 15.84 14.82
CA ILE A 576 3.30 15.72 15.08
C ILE A 576 4.11 16.62 14.13
N LEU A 577 3.71 16.68 12.86
CA LEU A 577 4.38 17.52 11.86
C LEU A 577 4.12 19.00 12.07
N ASP A 578 2.92 19.38 12.50
CA ASP A 578 2.59 20.77 12.80
C ASP A 578 3.33 21.24 14.06
N ASP A 579 3.43 20.40 15.10
CA ASP A 579 4.23 20.68 16.29
C ASP A 579 5.71 20.91 15.96
N PHE A 580 6.23 20.08 15.04
CA PHE A 580 7.63 20.24 14.59
C PHE A 580 7.78 21.48 13.67
N ARG A 581 6.83 21.76 12.78
CA ARG A 581 6.86 22.94 11.91
C ARG A 581 6.81 24.23 12.71
N GLU A 582 5.92 24.30 13.71
CA GLU A 582 5.74 25.47 14.56
C GLU A 582 6.82 25.61 15.65
N GLY A 583 7.73 24.65 15.76
CA GLY A 583 8.84 24.69 16.74
C GLY A 583 8.44 24.30 18.17
N ARG A 584 7.24 23.77 18.39
CA ARG A 584 6.84 23.18 19.68
C ARG A 584 7.70 21.96 20.02
N THR A 585 8.09 21.19 19.00
CA THR A 585 9.15 20.19 19.07
C THR A 585 10.27 20.59 18.13
N ARG A 586 11.52 20.42 18.55
CA ARG A 586 12.70 20.83 17.76
C ARG A 586 13.63 19.66 17.45
N LEU A 587 13.43 18.54 18.11
CA LEU A 587 14.12 17.28 17.88
C LEU A 587 13.06 16.24 17.50
N LEU A 588 13.12 15.74 16.26
CA LEU A 588 12.16 14.75 15.74
C LEU A 588 12.88 13.43 15.50
N ILE A 589 12.43 12.36 16.18
CA ILE A 589 12.90 11.01 15.90
C ILE A 589 11.81 10.16 15.25
N GLY A 590 12.19 9.34 14.30
CA GLY A 590 11.23 8.42 13.70
C GLY A 590 11.82 7.43 12.73
N THR A 591 10.92 6.66 12.11
CA THR A 591 11.27 5.71 11.06
C THR A 591 11.34 6.42 9.70
N GLN A 592 11.34 5.68 8.60
CA GLN A 592 11.31 6.24 7.23
C GLN A 592 10.20 7.29 6.99
N LEU A 593 9.17 7.34 7.83
CA LEU A 593 8.10 8.33 7.76
C LEU A 593 8.61 9.77 7.87
N VAL A 594 9.66 10.00 8.67
CA VAL A 594 10.25 11.34 8.87
C VAL A 594 11.03 11.83 7.65
N ALA A 595 11.60 10.90 6.87
CA ALA A 595 12.37 11.22 5.68
C ALA A 595 11.50 11.55 4.44
N LYS A 596 10.18 11.27 4.48
CA LYS A 596 9.30 11.33 3.30
C LYS A 596 8.33 12.52 3.35
N GLY A 597 8.14 13.18 2.21
CA GLY A 597 6.97 14.02 1.92
C GLY A 597 6.88 15.40 2.58
N HIS A 598 7.81 15.82 3.47
CA HIS A 598 7.69 17.07 4.24
C HIS A 598 8.84 18.02 3.97
N ASP A 599 8.52 19.31 3.96
CA ASP A 599 9.49 20.40 3.81
C ASP A 599 9.64 21.14 5.13
N PHE A 600 10.88 21.14 5.67
CA PHE A 600 11.24 21.82 6.91
C PHE A 600 12.50 22.65 6.67
N PRO A 601 12.37 23.93 6.32
CA PRO A 601 13.50 24.78 5.98
C PRO A 601 14.48 24.99 7.15
N ASP A 602 14.00 24.88 8.42
CA ASP A 602 14.80 25.12 9.62
C ASP A 602 15.58 23.89 10.14
N VAL A 603 15.53 22.78 9.38
CA VAL A 603 16.31 21.58 9.74
C VAL A 603 17.76 21.77 9.31
N THR A 604 18.63 21.93 10.31
CA THR A 604 20.08 22.12 10.10
C THR A 604 20.88 20.85 10.35
N VAL A 605 20.35 19.89 11.13
CA VAL A 605 20.99 18.60 11.38
C VAL A 605 20.04 17.46 11.04
N ALA A 606 20.54 16.47 10.29
CA ALA A 606 19.86 15.21 10.05
C ALA A 606 20.82 14.04 10.32
N ALA A 607 20.37 12.99 10.99
CA ALA A 607 21.20 11.83 11.26
C ALA A 607 20.45 10.50 11.08
N VAL A 608 21.13 9.51 10.49
CA VAL A 608 20.71 8.11 10.48
C VAL A 608 21.41 7.39 11.61
N LEU A 609 20.65 6.88 12.56
CA LEU A 609 21.17 6.10 13.70
C LEU A 609 21.08 4.62 13.37
N GLY A 610 22.23 3.94 13.31
CA GLY A 610 22.31 2.50 13.03
C GLY A 610 21.85 2.13 11.61
N ALA A 611 22.55 2.65 10.59
CA ALA A 611 22.30 2.30 9.19
C ALA A 611 22.43 0.78 8.95
N ASP A 612 23.20 0.10 9.76
CA ASP A 612 23.42 -1.35 9.78
C ASP A 612 22.13 -2.15 9.91
N HIS A 613 21.13 -1.63 10.62
CA HIS A 613 19.82 -2.29 10.74
C HIS A 613 19.08 -2.43 9.39
N ILE A 614 19.34 -1.55 8.44
CA ILE A 614 18.74 -1.61 7.11
C ILE A 614 19.62 -2.44 6.19
N LEU A 615 20.93 -2.23 6.26
CA LEU A 615 21.92 -2.98 5.47
C LEU A 615 21.88 -4.47 5.79
N GLY A 616 21.79 -4.83 7.07
CA GLY A 616 21.72 -6.21 7.53
C GLY A 616 20.35 -6.89 7.33
N MET A 617 19.36 -6.25 6.70
CA MET A 617 18.10 -6.93 6.40
C MET A 617 18.33 -8.08 5.40
N PRO A 618 17.70 -9.25 5.59
CA PRO A 618 17.79 -10.38 4.66
C PRO A 618 16.97 -10.15 3.41
N ASP A 619 17.26 -9.05 2.73
CA ASP A 619 16.60 -8.64 1.50
C ASP A 619 17.66 -8.13 0.53
N PHE A 620 17.66 -8.64 -0.70
CA PHE A 620 18.62 -8.22 -1.72
C PHE A 620 18.52 -6.73 -2.08
N ARG A 621 17.46 -6.04 -1.63
CA ARG A 621 17.28 -4.58 -1.78
C ARG A 621 17.78 -3.78 -0.58
N SER A 622 18.41 -4.41 0.42
CA SER A 622 18.84 -3.70 1.64
C SER A 622 19.81 -2.56 1.35
N ALA A 623 20.77 -2.76 0.46
CA ALA A 623 21.71 -1.71 0.02
C ALA A 623 21.00 -0.57 -0.73
N GLU A 624 20.10 -0.88 -1.66
CA GLU A 624 19.28 0.10 -2.39
C GLU A 624 18.43 0.95 -1.44
N ARG A 625 17.77 0.31 -0.48
CA ARG A 625 16.94 1.01 0.52
C ARG A 625 17.77 1.91 1.43
N THR A 626 18.95 1.46 1.84
CA THR A 626 19.83 2.26 2.69
C THR A 626 20.36 3.47 1.93
N TRP A 627 20.83 3.26 0.70
CA TRP A 627 21.32 4.35 -0.16
C TRP A 627 20.20 5.38 -0.42
N ALA A 628 19.01 4.92 -0.81
CA ALA A 628 17.88 5.80 -1.07
C ALA A 628 17.47 6.62 0.17
N LEU A 629 17.44 5.98 1.33
CA LEU A 629 17.08 6.63 2.59
C LEU A 629 18.08 7.73 2.99
N VAL A 630 19.37 7.43 2.92
CA VAL A 630 20.43 8.41 3.23
C VAL A 630 20.40 9.57 2.22
N THR A 631 20.27 9.28 0.94
CA THR A 631 20.17 10.31 -0.13
C THR A 631 18.93 11.20 0.06
N GLN A 632 17.80 10.65 0.43
CA GLN A 632 16.57 11.43 0.72
C GLN A 632 16.75 12.32 1.96
N LEU A 633 17.43 11.82 2.98
CA LEU A 633 17.68 12.58 4.20
C LEU A 633 18.61 13.79 3.91
N CYS A 634 19.62 13.63 3.05
CA CYS A 634 20.46 14.73 2.58
C CYS A 634 19.63 15.84 1.91
N GLY A 635 18.57 15.46 1.24
CA GLY A 635 17.64 16.39 0.64
C GLY A 635 16.78 17.17 1.63
N ARG A 636 16.78 16.82 2.94
CA ARG A 636 15.96 17.48 3.98
C ARG A 636 16.72 18.53 4.76
N ALA A 637 17.99 18.35 4.99
CA ALA A 637 18.82 19.31 5.72
C ALA A 637 19.27 20.47 4.80
N GLY A 638 19.44 21.68 5.37
CA GLY A 638 20.01 22.82 4.68
C GLY A 638 19.15 23.38 3.54
N ARG A 639 17.83 23.43 3.71
CA ARG A 639 16.93 24.10 2.76
C ARG A 639 16.72 25.57 3.05
N GLY A 640 17.06 26.02 4.26
CA GLY A 640 17.04 27.40 4.68
C GLY A 640 18.36 28.13 4.38
N ALA A 641 18.55 29.26 5.02
CA ALA A 641 19.79 30.05 4.89
C ALA A 641 21.01 29.41 5.56
N ALA A 642 20.81 28.53 6.55
CA ALA A 642 21.90 27.82 7.24
C ALA A 642 22.31 26.54 6.47
N ALA A 643 23.61 26.28 6.41
CA ALA A 643 24.12 25.04 5.84
C ALA A 643 23.69 23.85 6.69
N GLY A 644 23.16 22.81 6.05
CA GLY A 644 22.78 21.57 6.72
C GLY A 644 23.97 20.63 6.92
N ARG A 645 23.92 19.82 7.99
CA ARG A 645 24.84 18.71 8.22
C ARG A 645 24.07 17.39 8.26
N VAL A 646 24.62 16.36 7.62
CA VAL A 646 24.01 15.03 7.57
C VAL A 646 24.99 13.99 8.08
N PHE A 647 24.56 13.20 9.03
CA PHE A 647 25.39 12.17 9.65
C PHE A 647 24.81 10.78 9.43
N VAL A 648 25.68 9.80 9.24
CA VAL A 648 25.30 8.37 9.24
C VAL A 648 26.16 7.64 10.26
N GLN A 649 25.54 7.16 11.32
CA GLN A 649 26.20 6.30 12.32
C GLN A 649 26.09 4.83 11.89
N THR A 650 27.22 4.15 11.73
CA THR A 650 27.28 2.77 11.26
C THR A 650 28.56 2.07 11.75
N HIS A 651 28.50 0.75 11.93
CA HIS A 651 29.68 -0.07 12.15
C HIS A 651 30.38 -0.48 10.85
N GLN A 652 29.77 -0.16 9.69
CA GLN A 652 30.27 -0.47 8.35
C GLN A 652 30.58 0.80 7.57
N ALA A 653 31.33 1.73 8.18
CA ALA A 653 31.64 3.03 7.58
C ALA A 653 32.34 2.94 6.22
N ASP A 654 33.06 1.84 5.97
CA ASP A 654 33.78 1.55 4.72
C ASP A 654 32.85 0.93 3.64
N HIS A 655 31.56 0.74 3.90
CA HIS A 655 30.66 0.13 2.92
C HIS A 655 30.49 1.05 1.69
N PRO A 656 30.64 0.52 0.45
CA PRO A 656 30.67 1.32 -0.79
C PRO A 656 29.47 2.25 -1.00
N ILE A 657 28.29 1.90 -0.47
CA ILE A 657 27.08 2.72 -0.62
C ILE A 657 27.21 4.13 -0.05
N PHE A 658 28.04 4.33 1.00
CA PHE A 658 28.21 5.63 1.62
C PHE A 658 29.09 6.57 0.79
N ALA A 659 30.01 6.01 -0.01
CA ALA A 659 30.84 6.80 -0.92
C ALA A 659 30.06 7.36 -2.12
N CYS A 660 28.93 6.75 -2.47
CA CYS A 660 28.12 7.15 -3.64
C CYS A 660 26.76 7.78 -3.26
N VAL A 661 26.62 8.26 -2.01
CA VAL A 661 25.37 8.94 -1.60
C VAL A 661 25.13 10.17 -2.49
N GLY A 662 23.94 10.27 -3.06
CA GLY A 662 23.56 11.33 -4.00
C GLY A 662 23.98 11.08 -5.46
N ASP A 663 24.84 10.11 -5.73
CA ASP A 663 25.21 9.69 -7.09
C ASP A 663 24.52 8.38 -7.48
N MET A 664 23.38 8.51 -8.15
CA MET A 664 22.61 7.36 -8.65
C MET A 664 23.39 6.52 -9.66
N ALA A 665 24.23 7.14 -10.49
CA ALA A 665 24.95 6.42 -11.56
C ALA A 665 26.06 5.53 -10.97
N ALA A 666 26.82 6.06 -10.01
CA ALA A 666 27.85 5.31 -9.29
C ALA A 666 27.23 4.16 -8.49
N PHE A 667 26.20 4.44 -7.68
CA PHE A 667 25.49 3.41 -6.92
C PHE A 667 24.92 2.29 -7.82
N ALA A 668 24.23 2.68 -8.90
CA ALA A 668 23.60 1.71 -9.81
C ALA A 668 24.62 0.84 -10.53
N LYS A 669 25.80 1.34 -10.85
CA LYS A 669 26.86 0.57 -11.51
C LYS A 669 27.25 -0.66 -10.69
N ASP A 670 27.54 -0.46 -9.42
CA ASP A 670 28.05 -1.52 -8.55
C ASP A 670 26.93 -2.49 -8.15
N GLU A 671 25.77 -1.96 -7.74
CA GLU A 671 24.65 -2.78 -7.29
C GLU A 671 24.04 -3.60 -8.43
N LEU A 672 23.90 -3.04 -9.65
CA LEU A 672 23.43 -3.81 -10.82
C LEU A 672 24.41 -4.91 -11.22
N SER A 673 25.72 -4.68 -11.10
CA SER A 673 26.72 -5.72 -11.33
C SER A 673 26.53 -6.91 -10.38
N LEU A 674 26.38 -6.62 -9.09
CA LEU A 674 26.12 -7.62 -8.07
C LEU A 674 24.80 -8.40 -8.34
N ARG A 675 23.72 -7.70 -8.65
CA ARG A 675 22.42 -8.33 -8.95
C ARG A 675 22.47 -9.18 -10.22
N SER A 676 23.24 -8.79 -11.21
CA SER A 676 23.45 -9.58 -12.43
C SER A 676 24.13 -10.91 -12.11
N MET A 677 25.21 -10.90 -11.30
CA MET A 677 25.93 -12.11 -10.89
C MET A 677 25.05 -13.04 -10.06
N LEU A 678 24.28 -12.51 -9.12
CA LEU A 678 23.42 -13.28 -8.23
C LEU A 678 22.06 -13.65 -8.87
N GLY A 679 21.73 -13.12 -10.03
CA GLY A 679 20.48 -13.37 -10.72
C GLY A 679 19.27 -12.77 -9.99
N TYR A 680 19.39 -11.53 -9.51
CA TYR A 680 18.27 -10.77 -8.91
C TYR A 680 17.65 -9.76 -9.90
N PRO A 681 16.43 -9.29 -9.65
CA PRO A 681 15.86 -8.18 -10.44
C PRO A 681 16.80 -6.95 -10.50
N PRO A 682 16.91 -6.32 -11.67
CA PRO A 682 16.11 -6.43 -12.89
C PRO A 682 16.52 -7.54 -13.88
N PHE A 683 17.50 -8.37 -13.57
CA PHE A 683 18.04 -9.42 -14.46
C PHE A 683 17.28 -10.75 -14.36
N SER A 684 16.33 -10.85 -13.46
CA SER A 684 15.41 -11.98 -13.34
C SER A 684 14.04 -11.51 -12.89
N SER A 685 13.04 -12.39 -12.98
CA SER A 685 11.72 -12.22 -12.37
C SER A 685 11.61 -13.13 -11.16
N LEU A 686 10.97 -12.68 -10.10
CA LEU A 686 10.76 -13.44 -8.87
C LEU A 686 9.28 -13.66 -8.59
N VAL A 687 8.97 -14.85 -8.08
CA VAL A 687 7.67 -15.14 -7.45
C VAL A 687 7.94 -15.79 -6.09
N MET A 688 7.45 -15.17 -5.04
CA MET A 688 7.50 -15.76 -3.70
C MET A 688 6.20 -16.51 -3.42
N VAL A 689 6.30 -17.77 -3.03
CA VAL A 689 5.17 -18.58 -2.62
C VAL A 689 5.29 -18.89 -1.13
N ARG A 690 4.32 -18.41 -0.35
CA ARG A 690 4.26 -18.65 1.10
C ARG A 690 3.19 -19.69 1.39
N ILE A 691 3.56 -20.67 2.23
CA ILE A 691 2.71 -21.78 2.65
C ILE A 691 2.51 -21.70 4.15
N GLU A 692 1.26 -21.69 4.58
CA GLU A 692 0.86 -21.43 5.96
C GLU A 692 -0.10 -22.52 6.46
N ALA A 693 0.15 -23.03 7.68
CA ALA A 693 -0.79 -23.93 8.38
C ALA A 693 -0.79 -23.64 9.89
N ALA A 694 -1.82 -24.12 10.59
CA ALA A 694 -1.90 -24.00 12.04
C ALA A 694 -0.79 -24.80 12.74
N GLU A 695 -0.47 -25.98 12.20
CA GLU A 695 0.56 -26.87 12.72
C GLU A 695 1.86 -26.75 11.92
N ARG A 696 3.01 -26.68 12.62
CA ARG A 696 4.33 -26.53 12.00
C ARG A 696 4.68 -27.69 11.09
N ALA A 697 4.37 -28.91 11.52
CA ALA A 697 4.65 -30.12 10.74
C ALA A 697 3.85 -30.14 9.43
N ALA A 698 2.56 -29.79 9.48
CA ALA A 698 1.69 -29.69 8.30
C ALA A 698 2.20 -28.64 7.30
N ALA A 699 2.60 -27.45 7.80
CA ALA A 699 3.14 -26.38 6.96
C ALA A 699 4.45 -26.80 6.28
N LEU A 700 5.38 -27.44 7.00
CA LEU A 700 6.66 -27.89 6.47
C LEU A 700 6.49 -29.04 5.44
N THR A 701 5.64 -30.02 5.75
CA THR A 701 5.35 -31.13 4.83
C THR A 701 4.75 -30.63 3.53
N ALA A 702 3.76 -29.74 3.62
CA ALA A 702 3.15 -29.11 2.44
C ALA A 702 4.15 -28.26 1.65
N ALA A 703 5.03 -27.53 2.32
CA ALA A 703 6.07 -26.74 1.66
C ALA A 703 7.10 -27.60 0.93
N ARG A 704 7.52 -28.72 1.52
CA ARG A 704 8.43 -29.68 0.89
C ARG A 704 7.79 -30.35 -0.33
N ALA A 705 6.54 -30.81 -0.20
CA ALA A 705 5.81 -31.41 -1.32
C ALA A 705 5.64 -30.42 -2.48
N PHE A 706 5.23 -29.18 -2.17
CA PHE A 706 5.10 -28.10 -3.15
C PHE A 706 6.43 -27.83 -3.88
N VAL A 707 7.53 -27.67 -3.15
CA VAL A 707 8.83 -27.40 -3.77
C VAL A 707 9.32 -28.56 -4.62
N ALA A 708 9.08 -29.81 -4.20
CA ALA A 708 9.43 -30.98 -4.98
C ALA A 708 8.67 -31.05 -6.31
N GLU A 709 7.36 -30.85 -6.28
CA GLU A 709 6.48 -30.78 -7.46
C GLU A 709 6.93 -29.67 -8.42
N VAL A 710 7.10 -28.46 -7.91
CA VAL A 710 7.45 -27.27 -8.72
C VAL A 710 8.85 -27.41 -9.33
N ARG A 711 9.81 -28.02 -8.62
CA ARG A 711 11.14 -28.33 -9.18
C ARG A 711 11.08 -29.33 -10.32
N ASP A 712 10.23 -30.34 -10.19
CA ASP A 712 10.05 -31.32 -11.28
C ASP A 712 9.44 -30.64 -12.50
N GLN A 713 8.39 -29.88 -12.32
CA GLN A 713 7.76 -29.10 -13.40
C GLN A 713 8.74 -28.11 -14.06
N ALA A 714 9.63 -27.49 -13.28
CA ALA A 714 10.59 -26.50 -13.76
C ALA A 714 11.67 -27.08 -14.67
N LYS A 715 11.95 -28.38 -14.62
CA LYS A 715 12.97 -29.03 -15.47
C LYS A 715 12.72 -28.84 -16.98
N ALA A 716 11.47 -28.71 -17.37
CA ALA A 716 11.08 -28.46 -18.77
C ALA A 716 11.26 -27.00 -19.21
N TYR A 717 11.63 -26.08 -18.30
CA TYR A 717 11.70 -24.65 -18.56
C TYR A 717 13.10 -24.10 -18.23
N PRO A 718 13.97 -23.93 -19.22
CA PRO A 718 15.34 -23.44 -19.02
C PRO A 718 15.36 -22.09 -18.30
N GLY A 719 16.27 -21.94 -17.33
CA GLY A 719 16.45 -20.70 -16.58
C GLY A 719 15.42 -20.45 -15.47
N VAL A 720 14.60 -21.46 -15.12
CA VAL A 720 13.69 -21.41 -13.97
C VAL A 720 14.32 -22.16 -12.80
N ASP A 721 14.61 -21.42 -11.73
CA ASP A 721 15.17 -21.92 -10.47
C ASP A 721 14.12 -21.94 -9.37
N VAL A 722 14.17 -22.95 -8.47
CA VAL A 722 13.29 -23.07 -7.30
C VAL A 722 14.11 -23.14 -6.04
N LEU A 723 14.07 -22.09 -5.23
CA LEU A 723 14.79 -21.97 -3.96
C LEU A 723 13.88 -22.33 -2.78
N GLY A 724 14.44 -22.90 -1.73
CA GLY A 724 13.70 -23.31 -0.53
C GLY A 724 13.30 -24.79 -0.53
N PRO A 725 12.34 -25.24 0.30
CA PRO A 725 11.58 -24.40 1.22
C PRO A 725 12.41 -23.92 2.41
N ALA A 726 12.20 -22.69 2.82
CA ALA A 726 12.80 -22.09 4.01
C ALA A 726 11.70 -21.60 4.97
N ALA A 727 11.98 -21.52 6.27
CA ALA A 727 11.08 -20.84 7.18
C ALA A 727 10.96 -19.36 6.77
N ALA A 728 9.78 -18.76 6.86
CA ALA A 728 9.66 -17.32 6.63
C ALA A 728 10.40 -16.54 7.73
N PRO A 729 10.87 -15.29 7.48
CA PRO A 729 11.54 -14.45 8.48
C PRO A 729 10.72 -14.28 9.76
N LEU A 730 9.39 -14.23 9.65
CA LEU A 730 8.44 -14.41 10.75
C LEU A 730 7.85 -15.81 10.66
N PRO A 731 8.43 -16.81 11.37
CA PRO A 731 8.05 -18.21 11.22
C PRO A 731 6.63 -18.52 11.69
N ARG A 732 6.06 -17.67 12.56
CA ARG A 732 4.69 -17.78 13.06
C ARG A 732 4.03 -16.40 13.11
N LEU A 733 2.86 -16.26 12.48
CA LEU A 733 2.09 -15.04 12.49
C LEU A 733 0.60 -15.38 12.58
N VAL A 734 -0.14 -14.70 13.47
CA VAL A 734 -1.58 -14.89 13.70
C VAL A 734 -1.92 -16.39 13.83
N GLY A 735 -1.19 -17.09 14.71
CA GLY A 735 -1.41 -18.50 15.01
C GLY A 735 -0.95 -19.50 13.92
N ARG A 736 -0.43 -19.07 12.77
CA ARG A 736 -0.06 -19.94 11.65
C ARG A 736 1.47 -19.98 11.47
N TYR A 737 2.00 -21.19 11.24
CA TYR A 737 3.39 -21.38 10.86
C TYR A 737 3.58 -21.17 9.37
N ARG A 738 4.70 -20.55 8.97
CA ARG A 738 4.96 -20.01 7.65
C ARG A 738 6.27 -20.54 7.07
N PHE A 739 6.19 -21.14 5.89
CA PHE A 739 7.33 -21.49 5.07
C PHE A 739 7.21 -20.81 3.71
N GLN A 740 8.34 -20.55 3.06
CA GLN A 740 8.36 -19.90 1.76
C GLN A 740 9.29 -20.59 0.77
N ALA A 741 8.95 -20.47 -0.49
CA ALA A 741 9.76 -20.83 -1.63
C ALA A 741 9.88 -19.62 -2.56
N VAL A 742 11.03 -19.49 -3.22
CA VAL A 742 11.27 -18.42 -4.20
C VAL A 742 11.46 -19.06 -5.57
N LEU A 743 10.61 -18.72 -6.51
CA LEU A 743 10.72 -19.09 -7.91
C LEU A 743 11.43 -17.95 -8.63
N ARG A 744 12.50 -18.25 -9.36
CA ARG A 744 13.31 -17.28 -10.07
C ARG A 744 13.41 -17.65 -11.54
N GLY A 745 13.05 -16.73 -12.42
CA GLY A 745 13.18 -16.89 -13.86
C GLY A 745 14.19 -15.92 -14.45
N ARG A 746 15.27 -16.43 -15.04
CA ARG A 746 16.28 -15.63 -15.74
C ARG A 746 15.80 -15.22 -17.12
N ASP A 747 15.07 -16.09 -17.82
CA ASP A 747 14.33 -15.76 -19.03
C ASP A 747 12.86 -15.49 -18.72
N ARG A 748 12.41 -14.26 -18.97
CA ARG A 748 11.05 -13.83 -18.65
C ARG A 748 9.99 -14.60 -19.45
N ARG A 749 10.26 -14.96 -20.70
CA ARG A 749 9.30 -15.67 -21.55
C ARG A 749 9.10 -17.10 -21.06
N SER A 750 10.18 -17.82 -20.84
CA SER A 750 10.16 -19.18 -20.29
C SER A 750 9.49 -19.22 -18.90
N PHE A 751 9.82 -18.26 -18.04
CA PHE A 751 9.23 -18.18 -16.71
C PHE A 751 7.73 -17.92 -16.73
N ARG A 752 7.25 -17.01 -17.61
CA ARG A 752 5.82 -16.76 -17.79
C ARG A 752 5.07 -17.96 -18.36
N ALA A 753 5.65 -18.68 -19.31
CA ALA A 753 5.08 -19.93 -19.85
C ALA A 753 4.97 -20.99 -18.73
N PHE A 754 6.02 -21.16 -17.92
CA PHE A 754 6.01 -22.04 -16.76
C PHE A 754 4.87 -21.70 -15.77
N LEU A 755 4.80 -20.43 -15.34
CA LEU A 755 3.76 -19.99 -14.41
C LEU A 755 2.35 -20.18 -14.98
N GLY A 756 2.12 -19.80 -16.24
CA GLY A 756 0.84 -19.96 -16.91
C GLY A 756 0.38 -21.41 -17.00
N ALA A 757 1.29 -22.32 -17.28
CA ALA A 757 0.97 -23.74 -17.41
C ALA A 757 0.66 -24.43 -16.06
N HIS A 758 1.29 -24.02 -14.99
CA HIS A 758 1.31 -24.83 -13.76
C HIS A 758 0.59 -24.22 -12.56
N HIS A 759 0.56 -22.87 -12.40
CA HIS A 759 0.09 -22.22 -11.16
C HIS A 759 -1.34 -22.61 -10.73
N ALA A 760 -2.24 -22.79 -11.67
CA ALA A 760 -3.64 -23.17 -11.39
C ALA A 760 -3.74 -24.59 -10.82
N GLY A 761 -2.81 -25.47 -11.17
CA GLY A 761 -2.72 -26.85 -10.70
C GLY A 761 -2.11 -27.01 -9.30
N TRP A 762 -1.43 -26.01 -8.76
CA TRP A 762 -0.77 -26.08 -7.45
C TRP A 762 -1.79 -26.12 -6.30
N LYS A 763 -2.34 -27.30 -6.05
CA LYS A 763 -3.32 -27.54 -4.97
C LYS A 763 -2.62 -27.93 -3.68
N LEU A 764 -3.13 -27.46 -2.55
CA LEU A 764 -2.66 -27.84 -1.21
C LEU A 764 -3.75 -28.58 -0.44
N ALA A 765 -3.31 -29.33 0.57
CA ALA A 765 -4.22 -30.07 1.45
C ALA A 765 -5.18 -29.10 2.20
N PRO A 766 -6.36 -29.56 2.60
CA PRO A 766 -7.29 -28.79 3.43
C PRO A 766 -6.60 -28.25 4.70
N GLY A 767 -6.90 -26.99 5.07
CA GLY A 767 -6.27 -26.33 6.22
C GLY A 767 -4.92 -25.66 5.94
N VAL A 768 -4.28 -25.97 4.80
CA VAL A 768 -3.06 -25.29 4.34
C VAL A 768 -3.41 -24.16 3.38
N ARG A 769 -2.83 -22.98 3.62
CA ARG A 769 -3.04 -21.79 2.79
C ARG A 769 -1.81 -21.51 1.93
N ARG A 770 -2.02 -21.15 0.68
CA ARG A 770 -0.99 -20.67 -0.25
C ARG A 770 -1.19 -19.18 -0.51
N ILE A 771 -0.09 -18.43 -0.50
CA ILE A 771 -0.04 -17.01 -0.89
C ILE A 771 1.03 -16.87 -1.96
N ILE A 772 0.65 -16.34 -3.11
CA ILE A 772 1.56 -16.06 -4.23
C ILE A 772 1.82 -14.56 -4.28
N ASP A 773 3.09 -14.18 -4.41
CA ASP A 773 3.53 -12.81 -4.56
C ASP A 773 4.47 -12.69 -5.76
N VAL A 774 3.94 -12.11 -6.84
CA VAL A 774 4.69 -11.87 -8.08
C VAL A 774 5.43 -10.54 -7.95
N ASP A 775 6.71 -10.53 -8.30
CA ASP A 775 7.61 -9.39 -8.15
C ASP A 775 7.56 -8.79 -6.72
N PRO A 776 7.95 -9.60 -5.71
CA PRO A 776 7.91 -9.17 -4.31
C PRO A 776 8.85 -7.98 -4.09
N ARG A 777 8.35 -6.95 -3.38
CA ARG A 777 9.16 -5.78 -2.99
C ARG A 777 9.90 -6.03 -1.67
N SER A 778 9.42 -6.96 -0.87
CA SER A 778 10.07 -7.40 0.36
C SER A 778 10.05 -8.92 0.44
N MET A 779 11.16 -9.47 0.83
CA MET A 779 11.32 -10.90 1.06
C MET A 779 11.05 -11.27 2.53
N MET A 780 10.58 -10.31 3.34
CA MET A 780 10.27 -10.44 4.77
C MET A 780 8.89 -11.03 5.03
#